data_036ff3fd30401a1ff62f42599a616dc7
#
_entry.id   036ff3fd30401a1ff62f42599a616dc7
#
_cell.length_a   1.000
_cell.length_b   1.000
_cell.length_c   1.000
_cell.angle_alpha   90.00
_cell.angle_beta   90.00
_cell.angle_gamma   90.00
#
_symmetry.space_group_name_H-M   'P 1'
#
loop_
_entity.id
_entity.type
_entity.pdbx_description
1 polymer ?
#
loop_
_entity_poly.entity_id
_entity_poly.type
_entity_poly.pdbx_seq_one_letter_code
_entity_poly.pdbx_strand_id
1 'polypeptide(L)'
;MPQRLQSPGAFLLLDLTGFKMEAVAEKTKSANSPKREYTLERTRNIGIAAHIDAGKTTTTERILFYTGLIHKIGDVDDGNTVTDWMEQERERGITITSAAVTCYWTQKQNKHGEETLYKAFKDVPHRINIIDTPGHVDFTAEVERSMRVLDGAVAVFCGVAGVQPQSETVWRQATKYKVPRIAFVNKMDRTGANFENALNDMRTKLKAYAYPIFLPIGAEDQFAGVIDVVNQKAIVWGPGDVVNEGLNFEAKEIPAEYKERAAAALAELIDAVSNKDDTIADLVLNEKPITPQELKAAIRRLTCKIELVPVLCGSAFKKKGVQTLVDAVVDYLPSPLDVPAATGEVPGQADQKVDVPSDDNNKFCSLAFKLWTDPYAGKLVFFRVYSGQLEKGDMIYNPRTRKRERISRLMIIQGSERKDITQVFAGDIAALVGLRNITTGDTLCDENFDVTLEPPTFPEPVISMAVEPKTKQDRDKMSEGLQRLAEEDPTFRCFTNEETGQLIIAGMGELHLEIIIDRLKREFKVDANTGAPQIAYRETVTKPADGEGKFIRQSGGRGQYGHACIQLQPNEKGKGVEIENKIVGGAIPKEYIPAVIDGVEEAIKGGVYAGYQVIDVKVQIVDGTFHEVDSNELAFKMAGIFALKDAFKKAAPILLEPVMKVEVTTPDEYQGDLLGDINRRRGIITGIEAKQGQTILNAHVPLAEMFGYATAIRSLSKGRASYSMEPLTFEQVPQSVLNTILDQAAKKPAART
;
A
#
# COMPACT_ATOMS: atom_id res chain seq x y z
N MET A 1 -8.84 -48.81 57.22
CA MET A 1 -8.13 -49.61 56.21
C MET A 1 -7.95 -48.77 55.04
N PRO A 2 -6.70 -48.46 54.65
CA PRO A 2 -6.39 -47.58 53.58
C PRO A 2 -6.04 -48.34 52.29
N GLN A 3 -6.39 -47.83 51.14
CA GLN A 3 -5.84 -48.31 49.88
C GLN A 3 -4.98 -47.22 49.20
N ARG A 4 -3.80 -47.72 48.82
CA ARG A 4 -2.60 -47.04 48.38
C ARG A 4 -2.75 -46.35 47.01
N LEU A 5 -2.26 -45.15 46.95
CA LEU A 5 -1.70 -44.50 45.76
C LEU A 5 -0.37 -45.18 45.37
N GLN A 6 -0.26 -45.58 44.14
CA GLN A 6 1.04 -45.86 43.51
C GLN A 6 1.17 -45.00 42.22
N SER A 7 2.05 -44.05 42.26
CA SER A 7 2.67 -43.47 41.10
C SER A 7 3.93 -44.27 40.71
N PRO A 8 4.26 -44.44 39.47
CA PRO A 8 5.64 -44.64 39.06
C PRO A 8 6.11 -43.40 38.26
N GLY A 9 7.08 -42.70 38.81
CA GLY A 9 7.94 -41.81 38.06
C GLY A 9 8.84 -42.61 37.12
N ALA A 10 8.81 -42.29 35.88
CA ALA A 10 9.83 -42.70 34.93
C ALA A 10 10.60 -41.44 34.51
N PHE A 11 11.77 -41.27 35.09
CA PHE A 11 12.83 -40.42 34.51
C PHE A 11 13.30 -41.10 33.22
N LEU A 12 13.01 -40.49 32.10
CA LEU A 12 13.67 -40.84 30.84
C LEU A 12 14.83 -39.85 30.62
N LEU A 13 16.03 -40.39 30.67
CA LEU A 13 17.25 -39.78 30.15
C LEU A 13 17.04 -39.46 28.65
N LEU A 14 17.08 -38.20 28.32
CA LEU A 14 17.13 -37.72 26.94
C LEU A 14 18.53 -37.99 26.37
N ASP A 15 18.55 -38.93 25.44
CA ASP A 15 19.72 -39.21 24.60
C ASP A 15 19.80 -38.14 23.52
N LEU A 16 20.82 -37.29 23.59
CA LEU A 16 21.05 -36.10 22.75
C LEU A 16 21.74 -36.42 21.42
N THR A 17 21.34 -37.48 20.73
CA THR A 17 21.83 -37.73 19.38
C THR A 17 20.71 -38.17 18.44
N GLY A 18 20.17 -37.20 17.74
CA GLY A 18 19.23 -37.47 16.66
C GLY A 18 17.93 -36.71 16.80
N PHE A 19 17.88 -35.47 16.38
CA PHE A 19 16.64 -34.78 16.04
C PHE A 19 15.98 -35.53 14.87
N LYS A 20 15.21 -36.57 15.16
CA LYS A 20 14.24 -37.11 14.23
C LYS A 20 13.07 -36.13 14.14
N MET A 21 13.05 -35.33 13.07
CA MET A 21 11.87 -34.54 12.64
C MET A 21 10.68 -35.44 12.23
N GLU A 22 10.73 -36.77 12.49
CA GLU A 22 9.62 -37.70 12.23
C GLU A 22 8.55 -37.75 13.34
N ALA A 23 8.81 -37.21 14.52
CA ALA A 23 7.88 -37.36 15.65
C ALA A 23 6.83 -36.25 15.79
N VAL A 24 6.88 -35.16 14.97
CA VAL A 24 5.85 -34.11 14.94
C VAL A 24 4.84 -34.34 13.80
N ALA A 25 5.09 -35.28 12.90
CA ALA A 25 4.25 -35.57 11.73
C ALA A 25 3.00 -36.42 12.01
N GLU A 26 2.79 -36.91 13.21
CA GLU A 26 1.79 -37.96 13.43
C GLU A 26 0.42 -37.52 14.00
N LYS A 27 0.03 -36.23 14.03
CA LYS A 27 -1.36 -35.87 14.37
C LYS A 27 -1.90 -34.53 13.84
N THR A 28 -1.22 -33.81 12.99
CA THR A 28 -1.85 -32.69 12.26
C THR A 28 -2.17 -33.13 10.83
N LYS A 29 -3.45 -33.12 10.44
CA LYS A 29 -3.82 -33.23 9.02
C LYS A 29 -2.98 -32.21 8.27
N SER A 30 -2.29 -32.61 7.20
CA SER A 30 -1.53 -31.68 6.35
C SER A 30 -2.45 -30.53 5.91
N ALA A 31 -2.00 -29.30 6.09
CA ALA A 31 -2.74 -28.12 5.61
C ALA A 31 -2.85 -28.09 4.07
N ASN A 32 -2.09 -28.93 3.38
CA ASN A 32 -2.06 -29.02 1.93
C ASN A 32 -3.08 -30.05 1.41
N SER A 33 -3.85 -29.67 0.41
CA SER A 33 -4.68 -30.59 -0.38
C SER A 33 -3.79 -31.52 -1.21
N PRO A 34 -4.14 -32.82 -1.34
CA PRO A 34 -3.43 -33.74 -2.23
C PRO A 34 -3.53 -33.38 -3.73
N LYS A 35 -4.47 -32.52 -4.10
CA LYS A 35 -4.65 -32.02 -5.47
C LYS A 35 -3.68 -30.87 -5.81
N ARG A 36 -2.96 -30.35 -4.81
CA ARG A 36 -2.10 -29.17 -4.95
C ARG A 36 -0.77 -29.54 -5.60
N GLU A 37 -0.36 -28.78 -6.61
CA GLU A 37 0.93 -28.96 -7.29
C GLU A 37 2.11 -28.41 -6.48
N TYR A 38 1.91 -27.20 -5.90
CA TYR A 38 2.91 -26.51 -5.06
C TYR A 38 2.37 -26.38 -3.65
N THR A 39 3.07 -26.95 -2.67
CA THR A 39 2.67 -26.88 -1.26
C THR A 39 2.72 -25.44 -0.73
N LEU A 40 2.01 -25.17 0.37
CA LEU A 40 2.00 -23.85 1.01
C LEU A 40 3.40 -23.39 1.40
N GLU A 41 4.24 -24.32 1.89
CA GLU A 41 5.64 -24.06 2.28
C GLU A 41 6.48 -23.55 1.09
N ARG A 42 6.13 -23.99 -0.13
CA ARG A 42 6.83 -23.64 -1.37
C ARG A 42 6.20 -22.47 -2.13
N THR A 43 5.23 -21.83 -1.54
CA THR A 43 4.56 -20.65 -2.12
C THR A 43 5.13 -19.38 -1.48
N ARG A 44 5.36 -18.34 -2.28
CA ARG A 44 5.76 -16.99 -1.84
C ARG A 44 4.86 -15.97 -2.52
N ASN A 45 4.22 -15.12 -1.74
CA ASN A 45 3.44 -13.98 -2.23
C ASN A 45 4.19 -12.72 -1.88
N ILE A 46 4.90 -12.15 -2.84
CA ILE A 46 5.81 -11.04 -2.60
C ILE A 46 5.41 -9.79 -3.38
N GLY A 47 5.67 -8.63 -2.79
CA GLY A 47 5.63 -7.36 -3.48
C GLY A 47 7.02 -6.84 -3.78
N ILE A 48 7.20 -6.20 -4.92
CA ILE A 48 8.41 -5.43 -5.20
C ILE A 48 8.06 -3.96 -5.06
N ALA A 49 8.67 -3.31 -4.07
CA ALA A 49 8.38 -1.94 -3.68
C ALA A 49 9.65 -1.09 -3.76
N ALA A 50 9.54 0.09 -4.35
CA ALA A 50 10.68 0.95 -4.57
C ALA A 50 10.27 2.41 -4.73
N HIS A 51 11.20 3.32 -4.53
CA HIS A 51 11.08 4.69 -5.03
C HIS A 51 11.12 4.72 -6.57
N ILE A 52 10.58 5.77 -7.17
CA ILE A 52 10.69 6.03 -8.62
C ILE A 52 12.18 5.97 -9.02
N ASP A 53 12.47 5.38 -10.15
CA ASP A 53 13.83 5.20 -10.67
C ASP A 53 14.79 4.38 -9.80
N ALA A 54 14.37 3.69 -8.75
CA ALA A 54 15.25 2.77 -8.03
C ALA A 54 15.53 1.47 -8.83
N GLY A 55 14.85 1.26 -9.96
CA GLY A 55 14.98 0.11 -10.83
C GLY A 55 14.06 -1.06 -10.46
N LYS A 56 12.86 -0.76 -9.97
CA LYS A 56 11.83 -1.73 -9.62
C LYS A 56 11.47 -2.62 -10.82
N THR A 57 10.93 -2.03 -11.89
CA THR A 57 10.51 -2.75 -13.11
C THR A 57 11.67 -3.54 -13.72
N THR A 58 12.88 -2.95 -13.79
CA THR A 58 14.07 -3.66 -14.26
C THR A 58 14.38 -4.88 -13.39
N THR A 59 14.26 -4.78 -12.07
CA THR A 59 14.48 -5.91 -11.16
C THR A 59 13.44 -7.01 -11.37
N THR A 60 12.16 -6.63 -11.51
CA THR A 60 11.05 -7.56 -11.79
C THR A 60 11.28 -8.28 -13.13
N GLU A 61 11.58 -7.55 -14.20
CA GLU A 61 11.85 -8.15 -15.53
C GLU A 61 13.04 -9.15 -15.49
N ARG A 62 14.09 -8.85 -14.72
CA ARG A 62 15.21 -9.79 -14.51
C ARG A 62 14.79 -11.04 -13.76
N ILE A 63 13.94 -10.92 -12.73
CA ILE A 63 13.39 -12.08 -12.02
C ILE A 63 12.57 -12.95 -12.99
N LEU A 64 11.69 -12.34 -13.79
CA LEU A 64 10.87 -13.07 -14.77
C LEU A 64 11.72 -13.78 -15.83
N PHE A 65 12.80 -13.16 -16.27
CA PHE A 65 13.75 -13.78 -17.19
C PHE A 65 14.47 -14.97 -16.57
N TYR A 66 15.04 -14.83 -15.37
CA TYR A 66 15.77 -15.90 -14.72
C TYR A 66 14.88 -17.07 -14.28
N THR A 67 13.61 -16.81 -14.03
CA THR A 67 12.60 -17.86 -13.76
C THR A 67 12.10 -18.55 -15.05
N GLY A 68 12.53 -18.08 -16.23
CA GLY A 68 12.17 -18.67 -17.52
C GLY A 68 10.77 -18.33 -18.00
N LEU A 69 10.09 -17.37 -17.35
CA LEU A 69 8.76 -16.93 -17.78
C LEU A 69 8.82 -16.10 -19.06
N ILE A 70 9.87 -15.31 -19.22
CA ILE A 70 10.13 -14.52 -20.43
C ILE A 70 11.44 -14.95 -21.08
N HIS A 71 11.47 -14.98 -22.40
CA HIS A 71 12.67 -15.41 -23.16
C HIS A 71 13.59 -14.25 -23.55
N LYS A 72 13.10 -13.03 -23.52
CA LYS A 72 13.83 -11.81 -23.78
C LYS A 72 13.54 -10.79 -22.69
N ILE A 73 14.60 -10.18 -22.20
CA ILE A 73 14.51 -9.15 -21.17
C ILE A 73 13.90 -7.89 -21.77
N GLY A 74 12.82 -7.39 -21.16
CA GLY A 74 12.25 -6.09 -21.46
C GLY A 74 13.11 -4.96 -20.86
N ASP A 75 13.14 -3.81 -21.54
CA ASP A 75 13.74 -2.57 -21.03
C ASP A 75 12.67 -1.49 -20.91
N VAL A 76 12.74 -0.74 -19.80
CA VAL A 76 11.78 0.35 -19.52
C VAL A 76 11.90 1.45 -20.56
N ASP A 77 13.14 1.77 -20.95
CA ASP A 77 13.41 2.84 -21.93
C ASP A 77 12.91 2.48 -23.35
N ASP A 78 12.86 1.17 -23.65
CA ASP A 78 12.32 0.66 -24.93
C ASP A 78 10.79 0.44 -24.88
N GLY A 79 10.15 0.55 -23.72
CA GLY A 79 8.71 0.36 -23.53
C GLY A 79 8.23 -1.07 -23.85
N ASN A 80 9.09 -2.09 -23.70
CA ASN A 80 8.80 -3.48 -24.07
C ASN A 80 8.75 -4.43 -22.87
N THR A 81 8.58 -3.90 -21.66
CA THR A 81 8.45 -4.65 -20.42
C THR A 81 7.13 -5.43 -20.35
N VAL A 82 7.14 -6.58 -19.68
CA VAL A 82 5.96 -7.44 -19.52
C VAL A 82 5.09 -6.96 -18.36
N THR A 83 5.69 -6.38 -17.34
CA THR A 83 4.99 -5.91 -16.14
C THR A 83 4.26 -4.58 -16.37
N ASP A 84 4.83 -3.68 -17.16
CA ASP A 84 4.19 -2.43 -17.57
C ASP A 84 3.36 -2.70 -18.85
N TRP A 85 2.18 -3.26 -18.67
CA TRP A 85 1.33 -3.74 -19.77
C TRP A 85 0.41 -2.65 -20.33
N MET A 86 0.15 -1.57 -19.58
CA MET A 86 -0.59 -0.41 -20.08
C MET A 86 0.27 0.42 -21.02
N GLU A 87 -0.35 0.92 -22.09
CA GLU A 87 0.30 1.79 -23.04
C GLU A 87 0.89 3.07 -22.38
N GLN A 88 0.14 3.61 -21.42
CA GLN A 88 0.55 4.78 -20.62
C GLN A 88 1.76 4.51 -19.71
N GLU A 89 1.89 3.31 -19.16
CA GLU A 89 3.06 2.90 -18.37
C GLU A 89 4.29 2.90 -19.24
N ARG A 90 4.19 2.33 -20.43
CA ARG A 90 5.28 2.25 -21.41
C ARG A 90 5.70 3.62 -21.94
N GLU A 91 4.72 4.48 -22.29
CA GLU A 91 4.96 5.83 -22.75
C GLU A 91 5.64 6.73 -21.71
N ARG A 92 5.31 6.54 -20.44
CA ARG A 92 5.78 7.38 -19.34
C ARG A 92 6.96 6.77 -18.57
N GLY A 93 7.27 5.50 -18.78
CA GLY A 93 8.32 4.77 -18.07
C GLY A 93 8.04 4.58 -16.57
N ILE A 94 6.78 4.58 -16.16
CA ILE A 94 6.36 4.43 -14.75
C ILE A 94 5.29 3.36 -14.62
N THR A 95 5.33 2.56 -13.57
CA THR A 95 4.25 1.65 -13.21
C THR A 95 3.10 2.42 -12.61
N ILE A 96 1.90 2.27 -13.16
CA ILE A 96 0.65 2.92 -12.74
C ILE A 96 -0.22 1.97 -11.95
N THR A 97 -0.40 0.74 -12.48
CA THR A 97 -1.23 -0.28 -11.85
C THR A 97 -0.38 -1.45 -11.39
N SER A 98 -0.75 -2.05 -10.26
CA SER A 98 -0.06 -3.26 -9.81
C SER A 98 -0.31 -4.42 -10.77
N ALA A 99 0.75 -5.07 -11.23
CA ALA A 99 0.71 -6.28 -12.02
C ALA A 99 0.96 -7.49 -11.11
N ALA A 100 0.11 -8.51 -11.22
CA ALA A 100 0.32 -9.79 -10.53
C ALA A 100 0.87 -10.81 -11.53
N VAL A 101 2.04 -11.37 -11.25
CA VAL A 101 2.70 -12.34 -12.13
C VAL A 101 3.13 -13.54 -11.31
N THR A 102 2.83 -14.75 -11.80
CA THR A 102 3.27 -15.99 -11.16
C THR A 102 4.47 -16.57 -11.91
N CYS A 103 5.55 -16.83 -11.21
CA CYS A 103 6.74 -17.48 -11.75
C CYS A 103 7.21 -18.62 -10.83
N TYR A 104 8.19 -19.39 -11.32
CA TYR A 104 8.67 -20.58 -10.63
C TYR A 104 10.18 -20.53 -10.50
N TRP A 105 10.69 -20.80 -9.29
CA TRP A 105 12.11 -20.77 -9.02
C TRP A 105 12.58 -22.05 -8.36
N THR A 106 13.64 -22.63 -8.92
CA THR A 106 14.37 -23.75 -8.32
C THR A 106 15.70 -23.23 -7.88
N GLN A 107 16.01 -23.33 -6.58
CA GLN A 107 17.36 -23.09 -6.09
C GLN A 107 18.24 -24.21 -6.66
N LYS A 108 18.78 -24.00 -7.86
CA LYS A 108 19.77 -24.89 -8.43
C LYS A 108 20.96 -24.84 -7.50
N GLN A 109 21.48 -26.03 -7.11
CA GLN A 109 22.82 -26.07 -6.60
C GLN A 109 23.69 -25.33 -7.60
N ASN A 110 24.22 -24.19 -7.16
CA ASN A 110 25.37 -23.66 -7.85
C ASN A 110 26.33 -24.82 -8.01
N LYS A 111 27.00 -24.97 -9.16
CA LYS A 111 27.93 -26.08 -9.49
C LYS A 111 28.95 -26.36 -8.38
N HIS A 112 28.92 -25.69 -7.28
CA HIS A 112 29.83 -25.64 -6.16
C HIS A 112 29.27 -26.16 -4.82
N GLY A 113 28.13 -26.84 -4.80
CA GLY A 113 27.73 -27.70 -3.66
C GLY A 113 27.12 -26.96 -2.46
N GLU A 114 26.61 -25.75 -2.58
CA GLU A 114 25.94 -25.06 -1.48
C GLU A 114 24.65 -25.77 -1.10
N GLU A 115 24.48 -26.07 0.18
CA GLU A 115 23.25 -26.64 0.72
C GLU A 115 22.18 -25.55 0.83
N THR A 116 20.99 -25.79 0.27
CA THR A 116 19.81 -24.96 0.47
C THR A 116 19.35 -25.02 1.92
N LEU A 117 18.69 -23.98 2.43
CA LEU A 117 18.15 -23.93 3.79
C LEU A 117 17.26 -25.16 4.08
N TYR A 118 16.54 -25.64 3.09
CA TYR A 118 15.66 -26.79 3.18
C TYR A 118 16.20 -27.92 2.30
N LYS A 119 16.91 -28.90 2.89
CA LYS A 119 17.36 -30.11 2.17
C LYS A 119 16.21 -30.83 1.45
N ALA A 120 15.01 -30.79 2.00
CA ALA A 120 13.80 -31.39 1.43
C ALA A 120 13.33 -30.73 0.13
N PHE A 121 13.72 -29.47 -0.15
CA PHE A 121 13.29 -28.73 -1.32
C PHE A 121 14.41 -28.49 -2.34
N LYS A 122 15.53 -29.17 -2.16
CA LYS A 122 16.62 -29.15 -3.13
C LYS A 122 16.07 -29.62 -4.47
N ASP A 123 16.30 -28.82 -5.52
CA ASP A 123 15.83 -29.09 -6.88
C ASP A 123 14.29 -29.10 -7.07
N VAL A 124 13.52 -28.66 -6.06
CA VAL A 124 12.07 -28.57 -6.14
C VAL A 124 11.65 -27.12 -6.40
N PRO A 125 10.83 -26.87 -7.42
CA PRO A 125 10.44 -25.51 -7.75
C PRO A 125 9.54 -24.88 -6.67
N HIS A 126 9.81 -23.63 -6.34
CA HIS A 126 8.95 -22.76 -5.55
C HIS A 126 8.08 -21.93 -6.49
N ARG A 127 6.83 -21.76 -6.12
CA ARG A 127 5.91 -20.85 -6.79
C ARG A 127 6.03 -19.47 -6.16
N ILE A 128 6.36 -18.47 -6.95
CA ILE A 128 6.48 -17.08 -6.50
C ILE A 128 5.42 -16.24 -7.25
N ASN A 129 4.48 -15.70 -6.49
CA ASN A 129 3.53 -14.71 -6.98
C ASN A 129 4.13 -13.34 -6.67
N ILE A 130 4.44 -12.58 -7.71
CA ILE A 130 4.99 -11.23 -7.61
C ILE A 130 3.89 -10.24 -7.89
N ILE A 131 3.69 -9.29 -6.98
CA ILE A 131 2.86 -8.11 -7.22
C ILE A 131 3.81 -6.93 -7.38
N ASP A 132 3.91 -6.43 -8.61
CA ASP A 132 4.68 -5.22 -8.89
C ASP A 132 3.86 -3.99 -8.51
N THR A 133 4.35 -3.19 -7.55
CA THR A 133 3.61 -2.06 -6.99
C THR A 133 4.08 -0.74 -7.60
N PRO A 134 3.20 0.24 -7.86
CA PRO A 134 3.61 1.57 -8.28
C PRO A 134 4.56 2.22 -7.28
N GLY A 135 5.50 3.02 -7.80
CA GLY A 135 6.41 3.81 -6.96
C GLY A 135 5.93 5.25 -6.71
N HIS A 136 4.91 5.71 -7.43
CA HIS A 136 4.45 7.10 -7.36
C HIS A 136 3.36 7.29 -6.29
N VAL A 137 3.43 8.39 -5.55
CA VAL A 137 2.49 8.70 -4.46
C VAL A 137 1.04 8.87 -4.92
N ASP A 138 0.81 9.29 -6.16
CA ASP A 138 -0.55 9.41 -6.73
C ASP A 138 -1.26 8.05 -6.84
N PHE A 139 -0.51 6.94 -6.77
CA PHE A 139 -1.04 5.58 -6.83
C PHE A 139 -0.97 4.85 -5.49
N THR A 140 -1.06 5.58 -4.39
CA THR A 140 -1.01 5.03 -3.03
C THR A 140 -2.05 3.92 -2.80
N ALA A 141 -3.23 4.01 -3.42
CA ALA A 141 -4.25 2.96 -3.35
C ALA A 141 -3.77 1.61 -3.88
N GLU A 142 -3.03 1.62 -4.99
CA GLU A 142 -2.44 0.39 -5.56
C GLU A 142 -1.44 -0.24 -4.60
N VAL A 143 -0.63 0.59 -3.91
CA VAL A 143 0.33 0.12 -2.91
C VAL A 143 -0.40 -0.43 -1.68
N GLU A 144 -1.41 0.28 -1.15
CA GLU A 144 -2.20 -0.15 0.01
C GLU A 144 -2.88 -1.51 -0.23
N ARG A 145 -3.57 -1.66 -1.38
CA ARG A 145 -4.25 -2.93 -1.69
C ARG A 145 -3.28 -4.08 -1.95
N SER A 146 -2.13 -3.79 -2.51
CA SER A 146 -1.09 -4.79 -2.71
C SER A 146 -0.50 -5.25 -1.38
N MET A 147 -0.10 -4.30 -0.51
CA MET A 147 0.47 -4.62 0.81
C MET A 147 -0.47 -5.45 1.68
N ARG A 148 -1.79 -5.28 1.53
CA ARG A 148 -2.80 -6.04 2.28
C ARG A 148 -2.80 -7.54 1.97
N VAL A 149 -2.36 -7.92 0.78
CA VAL A 149 -2.42 -9.32 0.29
C VAL A 149 -1.06 -9.99 0.16
N LEU A 150 0.03 -9.31 0.53
CA LEU A 150 1.38 -9.84 0.48
C LEU A 150 1.73 -10.60 1.77
N ASP A 151 2.57 -11.63 1.62
CA ASP A 151 3.22 -12.31 2.75
C ASP A 151 4.59 -11.71 3.04
N GLY A 152 5.26 -11.19 2.02
CA GLY A 152 6.57 -10.57 2.13
C GLY A 152 6.81 -9.51 1.07
N ALA A 153 7.87 -8.73 1.21
CA ALA A 153 8.24 -7.70 0.26
C ALA A 153 9.74 -7.64 -0.01
N VAL A 154 10.09 -7.24 -1.23
CA VAL A 154 11.44 -6.82 -1.62
C VAL A 154 11.44 -5.30 -1.71
N ALA A 155 12.13 -4.64 -0.81
CA ALA A 155 12.31 -3.19 -0.82
C ALA A 155 13.58 -2.85 -1.63
N VAL A 156 13.40 -2.24 -2.81
CA VAL A 156 14.52 -1.88 -3.69
C VAL A 156 14.95 -0.45 -3.43
N PHE A 157 16.22 -0.27 -3.13
CA PHE A 157 16.85 1.03 -2.88
C PHE A 157 17.89 1.35 -3.96
N CYS A 158 18.07 2.62 -4.25
CA CYS A 158 19.11 3.06 -5.17
C CYS A 158 20.45 3.20 -4.42
N GLY A 159 21.52 2.53 -4.90
CA GLY A 159 22.86 2.61 -4.31
C GLY A 159 23.46 4.03 -4.33
N VAL A 160 22.99 4.90 -5.24
CA VAL A 160 23.43 6.30 -5.33
C VAL A 160 22.61 7.20 -4.39
N ALA A 161 21.29 7.08 -4.43
CA ALA A 161 20.38 7.99 -3.71
C ALA A 161 20.05 7.53 -2.27
N GLY A 162 20.31 6.27 -1.93
CA GLY A 162 19.97 5.72 -0.61
C GLY A 162 18.46 5.68 -0.35
N VAL A 163 18.06 6.02 0.87
CA VAL A 163 16.65 6.11 1.28
C VAL A 163 16.09 7.47 0.92
N GLN A 164 15.02 7.47 0.14
CA GLN A 164 14.29 8.64 -0.33
C GLN A 164 12.89 8.70 0.30
N PRO A 165 12.18 9.85 0.30
CA PRO A 165 10.89 10.01 0.99
C PRO A 165 9.81 9.02 0.58
N GLN A 166 9.74 8.67 -0.70
CA GLN A 166 8.79 7.63 -1.16
C GLN A 166 9.15 6.25 -0.58
N SER A 167 10.44 5.96 -0.41
CA SER A 167 10.88 4.73 0.27
C SER A 167 10.37 4.69 1.72
N GLU A 168 10.40 5.82 2.43
CA GLU A 168 9.87 5.93 3.79
C GLU A 168 8.36 5.68 3.82
N THR A 169 7.62 6.22 2.85
CA THR A 169 6.16 6.05 2.77
C THR A 169 5.79 4.58 2.54
N VAL A 170 6.41 3.93 1.55
CA VAL A 170 6.19 2.51 1.26
C VAL A 170 6.64 1.62 2.44
N TRP A 171 7.74 1.98 3.10
CA TRP A 171 8.23 1.28 4.29
C TRP A 171 7.24 1.37 5.45
N ARG A 172 6.65 2.55 5.66
CA ARG A 172 5.59 2.78 6.67
C ARG A 172 4.34 1.96 6.39
N GLN A 173 3.91 1.89 5.12
CA GLN A 173 2.80 1.05 4.68
C GLN A 173 3.08 -0.44 4.94
N ALA A 174 4.26 -0.93 4.54
CA ALA A 174 4.66 -2.30 4.83
C ALA A 174 4.69 -2.61 6.35
N THR A 175 5.06 -1.63 7.19
CA THR A 175 5.02 -1.76 8.65
C THR A 175 3.58 -1.77 9.18
N LYS A 176 2.70 -0.91 8.66
CA LYS A 176 1.27 -0.89 8.99
C LYS A 176 0.61 -2.25 8.75
N TYR A 177 0.88 -2.86 7.62
CA TYR A 177 0.34 -4.18 7.26
C TYR A 177 1.17 -5.37 7.79
N LYS A 178 2.20 -5.10 8.60
CA LYS A 178 3.08 -6.13 9.18
C LYS A 178 3.69 -7.06 8.14
N VAL A 179 4.12 -6.50 6.99
CA VAL A 179 4.73 -7.26 5.90
C VAL A 179 6.23 -7.43 6.16
N PRO A 180 6.72 -8.67 6.35
CA PRO A 180 8.14 -9.00 6.39
C PRO A 180 8.86 -8.58 5.10
N ARG A 181 10.12 -8.15 5.21
CA ARG A 181 10.81 -7.59 4.05
C ARG A 181 12.30 -7.86 4.06
N ILE A 182 12.84 -7.96 2.84
CA ILE A 182 14.28 -7.93 2.56
C ILE A 182 14.58 -6.65 1.77
N ALA A 183 15.78 -6.11 1.90
CA ALA A 183 16.21 -4.91 1.20
C ALA A 183 17.21 -5.26 0.09
N PHE A 184 17.03 -4.68 -1.09
CA PHE A 184 17.93 -4.84 -2.23
C PHE A 184 18.49 -3.49 -2.67
N VAL A 185 19.78 -3.26 -2.45
CA VAL A 185 20.49 -2.06 -2.90
C VAL A 185 20.89 -2.26 -4.36
N ASN A 186 20.11 -1.67 -5.26
CA ASN A 186 20.26 -1.76 -6.71
C ASN A 186 21.14 -0.62 -7.26
N LYS A 187 21.51 -0.70 -8.53
CA LYS A 187 22.33 0.29 -9.25
C LYS A 187 23.74 0.45 -8.67
N MET A 188 24.34 -0.63 -8.17
CA MET A 188 25.72 -0.63 -7.67
C MET A 188 26.77 -0.34 -8.75
N ASP A 189 26.36 -0.37 -10.03
CA ASP A 189 27.16 -0.05 -11.22
C ASP A 189 27.18 1.44 -11.55
N ARG A 190 26.35 2.26 -10.92
CA ARG A 190 26.25 3.70 -11.19
C ARG A 190 27.34 4.49 -10.47
N THR A 191 27.85 5.53 -11.11
CA THR A 191 28.79 6.49 -10.50
C THR A 191 28.16 7.09 -9.24
N GLY A 192 28.91 7.08 -8.14
CA GLY A 192 28.45 7.55 -6.82
C GLY A 192 27.71 6.47 -6.01
N ALA A 193 27.60 5.24 -6.51
CA ALA A 193 26.96 4.16 -5.75
C ALA A 193 27.78 3.79 -4.50
N ASN A 194 27.12 3.82 -3.34
CA ASN A 194 27.73 3.50 -2.05
C ASN A 194 26.79 2.65 -1.20
N PHE A 195 27.16 1.39 -1.02
CA PHE A 195 26.38 0.42 -0.25
C PHE A 195 26.25 0.81 1.23
N GLU A 196 27.36 1.25 1.85
CA GLU A 196 27.38 1.60 3.27
C GLU A 196 26.48 2.80 3.58
N ASN A 197 26.48 3.78 2.69
CA ASN A 197 25.58 4.94 2.84
C ASN A 197 24.12 4.50 2.77
N ALA A 198 23.75 3.63 1.82
CA ALA A 198 22.39 3.11 1.72
C ALA A 198 21.99 2.31 2.96
N LEU A 199 22.89 1.47 3.50
CA LEU A 199 22.68 0.71 4.73
C LEU A 199 22.49 1.62 5.94
N ASN A 200 23.33 2.65 6.08
CA ASN A 200 23.23 3.63 7.17
C ASN A 200 21.95 4.46 7.08
N ASP A 201 21.52 4.83 5.88
CA ASP A 201 20.24 5.49 5.64
C ASP A 201 19.05 4.61 6.11
N MET A 202 19.08 3.32 5.83
CA MET A 202 18.05 2.38 6.31
C MET A 202 18.02 2.33 7.85
N ARG A 203 19.19 2.29 8.48
CA ARG A 203 19.32 2.28 9.96
C ARG A 203 18.85 3.58 10.60
N THR A 204 19.17 4.72 10.02
CA THR A 204 18.92 6.06 10.60
C THR A 204 17.55 6.61 10.23
N LYS A 205 17.18 6.61 8.95
CA LYS A 205 15.92 7.20 8.44
C LYS A 205 14.73 6.27 8.64
N LEU A 206 14.90 4.96 8.35
CA LEU A 206 13.82 3.97 8.50
C LEU A 206 13.78 3.31 9.87
N LYS A 207 14.81 3.55 10.71
CA LYS A 207 15.01 2.87 12.01
C LYS A 207 14.97 1.35 11.88
N ALA A 208 15.44 0.83 10.73
CA ALA A 208 15.44 -0.58 10.43
C ALA A 208 16.60 -1.30 11.10
N TYR A 209 16.34 -2.47 11.68
CA TYR A 209 17.39 -3.37 12.15
C TYR A 209 17.96 -4.14 10.95
N ALA A 210 18.71 -3.41 10.11
CA ALA A 210 19.18 -3.83 8.80
C ALA A 210 20.62 -4.32 8.85
N TYR A 211 20.86 -5.54 8.36
CA TYR A 211 22.19 -6.17 8.33
C TYR A 211 22.48 -6.77 6.97
N PRO A 212 23.72 -6.58 6.46
CA PRO A 212 24.10 -7.10 5.17
C PRO A 212 24.24 -8.62 5.22
N ILE A 213 23.56 -9.32 4.32
CA ILE A 213 23.78 -10.74 4.03
C ILE A 213 24.57 -10.92 2.73
N PHE A 214 24.66 -9.88 1.92
CA PHE A 214 25.57 -9.76 0.79
C PHE A 214 26.29 -8.43 0.79
N LEU A 215 27.59 -8.45 0.46
CA LEU A 215 28.41 -7.24 0.30
C LEU A 215 28.85 -7.10 -1.16
N PRO A 216 29.03 -5.89 -1.70
CA PRO A 216 29.48 -5.68 -3.05
C PRO A 216 30.98 -5.96 -3.21
N ILE A 217 31.36 -6.55 -4.34
CA ILE A 217 32.73 -6.66 -4.83
C ILE A 217 32.94 -5.59 -5.89
N GLY A 218 33.74 -4.58 -5.54
CA GLY A 218 33.87 -3.36 -6.35
C GLY A 218 32.65 -2.45 -6.21
N ALA A 219 32.73 -1.31 -6.91
CA ALA A 219 31.66 -0.33 -7.01
C ALA A 219 31.72 0.33 -8.39
N GLU A 220 30.63 0.98 -8.80
CA GLU A 220 30.53 1.69 -10.08
C GLU A 220 30.87 0.76 -11.26
N ASP A 221 31.70 1.21 -12.20
CA ASP A 221 32.11 0.41 -13.37
C ASP A 221 32.92 -0.85 -12.99
N GLN A 222 33.48 -0.89 -11.79
CA GLN A 222 34.25 -2.03 -11.27
C GLN A 222 33.37 -3.02 -10.49
N PHE A 223 32.05 -2.81 -10.42
CA PHE A 223 31.15 -3.76 -9.74
C PHE A 223 31.18 -5.13 -10.44
N ALA A 224 31.88 -6.09 -9.83
CA ALA A 224 32.15 -7.41 -10.38
C ALA A 224 31.22 -8.51 -9.85
N GLY A 225 30.71 -8.36 -8.62
CA GLY A 225 29.94 -9.41 -7.97
C GLY A 225 29.54 -9.07 -6.56
N VAL A 226 29.18 -10.10 -5.79
CA VAL A 226 28.78 -9.97 -4.40
C VAL A 226 29.45 -11.01 -3.53
N ILE A 227 29.61 -10.74 -2.24
CA ILE A 227 30.11 -11.67 -1.23
C ILE A 227 28.91 -12.15 -0.41
N ASP A 228 28.68 -13.42 -0.38
CA ASP A 228 27.75 -14.08 0.54
C ASP A 228 28.37 -14.10 1.94
N VAL A 229 27.82 -13.29 2.83
CA VAL A 229 28.33 -13.14 4.20
C VAL A 229 28.09 -14.41 5.03
N VAL A 230 26.96 -15.09 4.82
CA VAL A 230 26.60 -16.29 5.59
C VAL A 230 27.45 -17.48 5.20
N ASN A 231 27.65 -17.70 3.89
CA ASN A 231 28.43 -18.83 3.38
C ASN A 231 29.91 -18.50 3.21
N GLN A 232 30.34 -17.25 3.41
CA GLN A 232 31.72 -16.76 3.25
C GLN A 232 32.32 -17.10 1.88
N LYS A 233 31.56 -16.80 0.81
CA LYS A 233 31.98 -17.02 -0.58
C LYS A 233 31.74 -15.79 -1.44
N ALA A 234 32.57 -15.62 -2.46
CA ALA A 234 32.38 -14.59 -3.48
C ALA A 234 31.60 -15.18 -4.66
N ILE A 235 30.56 -14.47 -5.11
CA ILE A 235 29.78 -14.79 -6.30
C ILE A 235 30.13 -13.73 -7.35
N VAL A 236 30.79 -14.17 -8.44
CA VAL A 236 31.35 -13.26 -9.43
C VAL A 236 30.79 -13.56 -10.81
N TRP A 237 30.44 -12.54 -11.54
CA TRP A 237 30.05 -12.57 -12.95
C TRP A 237 31.26 -12.22 -13.82
N GLY A 238 31.57 -13.05 -14.83
CA GLY A 238 32.77 -12.92 -15.67
C GLY A 238 32.67 -11.82 -16.72
N PRO A 239 33.82 -11.42 -17.31
CA PRO A 239 33.85 -10.51 -18.45
C PRO A 239 33.18 -11.22 -19.66
N GLY A 240 32.13 -10.65 -20.21
CA GLY A 240 31.31 -11.23 -21.28
C GLY A 240 29.92 -11.69 -20.86
N ASP A 241 29.61 -11.71 -19.56
CA ASP A 241 28.30 -12.14 -19.03
C ASP A 241 27.16 -11.19 -19.44
N VAL A 242 27.46 -9.98 -19.85
CA VAL A 242 26.47 -9.06 -20.44
C VAL A 242 25.89 -9.65 -21.74
N VAL A 243 26.70 -10.37 -22.50
CA VAL A 243 26.29 -11.08 -23.74
C VAL A 243 25.47 -12.33 -23.39
N ASN A 244 25.79 -13.00 -22.29
CA ASN A 244 25.09 -14.20 -21.80
C ASN A 244 23.97 -13.90 -20.82
N GLU A 245 23.46 -12.67 -20.79
CA GLU A 245 22.33 -12.22 -19.97
C GLU A 245 22.53 -12.47 -18.46
N GLY A 246 23.79 -12.56 -17.98
CA GLY A 246 24.12 -12.78 -16.58
C GLY A 246 23.82 -14.21 -16.07
N LEU A 247 23.64 -15.17 -16.97
CA LEU A 247 23.33 -16.57 -16.63
C LEU A 247 24.52 -17.33 -16.06
N ASN A 248 25.74 -16.89 -16.36
CA ASN A 248 26.96 -17.55 -15.91
C ASN A 248 27.61 -16.77 -14.78
N PHE A 249 27.50 -17.29 -13.58
CA PHE A 249 28.24 -16.79 -12.42
C PHE A 249 28.95 -17.96 -11.73
N GLU A 250 30.00 -17.65 -10.97
CA GLU A 250 30.80 -18.62 -10.28
C GLU A 250 30.96 -18.24 -8.82
N ALA A 251 30.79 -19.22 -7.93
CA ALA A 251 31.17 -19.08 -6.54
C ALA A 251 32.67 -19.34 -6.38
N LYS A 252 33.40 -18.38 -5.80
CA LYS A 252 34.85 -18.43 -5.60
C LYS A 252 35.19 -18.11 -4.14
N GLU A 253 36.45 -18.38 -3.79
CA GLU A 253 36.99 -17.86 -2.52
C GLU A 253 36.95 -16.33 -2.52
N ILE A 254 36.69 -15.77 -1.34
CA ILE A 254 36.69 -14.32 -1.16
C ILE A 254 38.08 -13.76 -1.48
N PRO A 255 38.18 -12.74 -2.35
CA PRO A 255 39.48 -12.10 -2.61
C PRO A 255 40.09 -11.56 -1.34
N ALA A 256 41.45 -11.63 -1.24
CA ALA A 256 42.18 -11.33 -0.02
C ALA A 256 41.83 -9.95 0.57
N GLU A 257 41.61 -8.95 -0.28
CA GLU A 257 41.25 -7.58 0.08
C GLU A 257 39.88 -7.43 0.78
N TYR A 258 38.96 -8.39 0.56
CA TYR A 258 37.62 -8.39 1.16
C TYR A 258 37.44 -9.34 2.32
N LYS A 259 38.40 -10.22 2.63
CA LYS A 259 38.29 -11.26 3.67
C LYS A 259 38.01 -10.66 5.03
N GLU A 260 38.75 -9.63 5.42
CA GLU A 260 38.58 -8.98 6.72
C GLU A 260 37.19 -8.32 6.84
N ARG A 261 36.74 -7.62 5.80
CA ARG A 261 35.42 -7.00 5.74
C ARG A 261 34.28 -8.02 5.80
N ALA A 262 34.45 -9.15 5.10
CA ALA A 262 33.46 -10.23 5.09
C ALA A 262 33.35 -10.92 6.46
N ALA A 263 34.50 -11.17 7.10
CA ALA A 263 34.53 -11.76 8.43
C ALA A 263 33.92 -10.81 9.49
N ALA A 264 34.24 -9.51 9.41
CA ALA A 264 33.64 -8.50 10.29
C ALA A 264 32.11 -8.41 10.12
N ALA A 265 31.64 -8.43 8.88
CA ALA A 265 30.19 -8.42 8.60
C ALA A 265 29.48 -9.68 9.12
N LEU A 266 30.11 -10.85 9.01
CA LEU A 266 29.58 -12.10 9.59
C LEU A 266 29.51 -11.99 11.12
N ALA A 267 30.54 -11.50 11.77
CA ALA A 267 30.57 -11.32 13.22
C ALA A 267 29.47 -10.33 13.68
N GLU A 268 29.33 -9.20 12.99
CA GLU A 268 28.25 -8.22 13.25
C GLU A 268 26.87 -8.84 13.07
N LEU A 269 26.66 -9.66 12.03
CA LEU A 269 25.41 -10.33 11.76
C LEU A 269 25.09 -11.37 12.85
N ILE A 270 26.08 -12.18 13.28
CA ILE A 270 25.90 -13.16 14.36
C ILE A 270 25.55 -12.47 15.66
N ASP A 271 26.25 -11.40 16.02
CA ASP A 271 25.94 -10.59 17.21
C ASP A 271 24.50 -10.05 17.14
N ALA A 272 24.12 -9.46 16.01
CA ALA A 272 22.78 -8.93 15.83
C ALA A 272 21.67 -9.99 15.93
N VAL A 273 21.92 -11.19 15.38
CA VAL A 273 20.97 -12.30 15.44
C VAL A 273 20.90 -12.89 16.84
N SER A 274 22.04 -13.07 17.52
CA SER A 274 22.08 -13.62 18.89
C SER A 274 21.38 -12.74 19.94
N ASN A 275 21.35 -11.44 19.70
CA ASN A 275 20.60 -10.50 20.56
C ASN A 275 19.07 -10.68 20.51
N LYS A 276 18.54 -11.45 19.53
CA LYS A 276 17.09 -11.59 19.30
C LYS A 276 16.63 -13.02 19.08
N ASP A 277 17.52 -13.96 18.85
CA ASP A 277 17.22 -15.38 18.62
C ASP A 277 17.90 -16.25 19.66
N ASP A 278 17.09 -16.83 20.54
CA ASP A 278 17.56 -17.64 21.68
C ASP A 278 18.44 -18.83 21.22
N THR A 279 18.14 -19.41 20.05
CA THR A 279 18.89 -20.57 19.52
C THR A 279 20.32 -20.19 19.18
N ILE A 280 20.51 -19.03 18.54
CA ILE A 280 21.88 -18.54 18.21
C ILE A 280 22.55 -18.00 19.46
N ALA A 281 21.80 -17.34 20.35
CA ALA A 281 22.34 -16.89 21.64
C ALA A 281 22.93 -18.05 22.45
N ASP A 282 22.25 -19.17 22.55
CA ASP A 282 22.72 -20.37 23.24
C ASP A 282 23.99 -20.96 22.61
N LEU A 283 24.10 -20.94 21.28
CA LEU A 283 25.30 -21.39 20.57
C LEU A 283 26.50 -20.46 20.88
N VAL A 284 26.29 -19.15 20.82
CA VAL A 284 27.31 -18.14 21.13
C VAL A 284 27.79 -18.25 22.58
N LEU A 285 26.86 -18.33 23.55
CA LEU A 285 27.16 -18.44 24.97
C LEU A 285 27.93 -19.71 25.34
N ASN A 286 27.66 -20.80 24.61
CA ASN A 286 28.35 -22.08 24.82
C ASN A 286 29.59 -22.26 23.91
N GLU A 287 30.02 -21.21 23.23
CA GLU A 287 31.18 -21.24 22.29
C GLU A 287 31.09 -22.36 21.23
N LYS A 288 29.87 -22.71 20.82
CA LYS A 288 29.64 -23.72 19.79
C LYS A 288 29.70 -23.09 18.39
N PRO A 289 30.24 -23.81 17.40
CA PRO A 289 30.26 -23.33 16.02
C PRO A 289 28.84 -23.20 15.49
N ILE A 290 28.54 -22.08 14.84
CA ILE A 290 27.27 -21.79 14.19
C ILE A 290 27.39 -22.21 12.73
N THR A 291 26.54 -23.11 12.28
CA THR A 291 26.48 -23.49 10.87
C THR A 291 25.74 -22.45 10.03
N PRO A 292 26.06 -22.31 8.72
CA PRO A 292 25.31 -21.44 7.83
C PRO A 292 23.81 -21.72 7.81
N GLN A 293 23.39 -22.99 7.96
CA GLN A 293 21.97 -23.38 8.00
C GLN A 293 21.27 -22.87 9.25
N GLU A 294 21.90 -22.99 10.42
CA GLU A 294 21.35 -22.46 11.69
C GLU A 294 21.22 -20.95 11.63
N LEU A 295 22.23 -20.25 11.10
CA LEU A 295 22.21 -18.81 10.94
C LEU A 295 21.11 -18.37 9.95
N LYS A 296 20.99 -19.01 8.78
CA LYS A 296 19.92 -18.76 7.81
C LYS A 296 18.53 -18.97 8.43
N ALA A 297 18.35 -20.05 9.21
CA ALA A 297 17.08 -20.33 9.88
C ALA A 297 16.71 -19.25 10.91
N ALA A 298 17.69 -18.75 11.67
CA ALA A 298 17.49 -17.65 12.61
C ALA A 298 17.17 -16.33 11.91
N ILE A 299 17.92 -15.98 10.86
CA ILE A 299 17.65 -14.80 10.03
C ILE A 299 16.20 -14.86 9.50
N ARG A 300 15.75 -16.02 8.98
CA ARG A 300 14.36 -16.20 8.52
C ARG A 300 13.35 -15.95 9.64
N ARG A 301 13.55 -16.58 10.83
CA ARG A 301 12.64 -16.37 11.97
C ARG A 301 12.49 -14.90 12.32
N LEU A 302 13.61 -14.17 12.39
CA LEU A 302 13.60 -12.75 12.71
C LEU A 302 13.03 -11.89 11.58
N THR A 303 13.28 -12.25 10.33
CA THR A 303 12.68 -11.57 9.16
C THR A 303 11.16 -11.73 9.16
N CYS A 304 10.65 -12.93 9.37
CA CYS A 304 9.21 -13.21 9.45
C CYS A 304 8.54 -12.45 10.62
N LYS A 305 9.25 -12.23 11.73
CA LYS A 305 8.80 -11.40 12.86
C LYS A 305 9.00 -9.89 12.66
N ILE A 306 9.59 -9.47 11.55
CA ILE A 306 9.93 -8.06 11.25
C ILE A 306 10.95 -7.47 12.25
N GLU A 307 11.75 -8.31 12.85
CA GLU A 307 12.77 -7.93 13.84
C GLU A 307 14.17 -7.75 13.23
N LEU A 308 14.37 -8.26 12.02
CA LEU A 308 15.61 -8.11 11.24
C LEU A 308 15.27 -7.93 9.77
N VAL A 309 16.03 -7.10 9.07
CA VAL A 309 15.93 -6.86 7.64
C VAL A 309 17.23 -7.29 6.97
N PRO A 310 17.25 -8.42 6.25
CA PRO A 310 18.37 -8.82 5.43
C PRO A 310 18.61 -7.85 4.29
N VAL A 311 19.86 -7.40 4.10
CA VAL A 311 20.24 -6.44 3.05
C VAL A 311 21.12 -7.11 2.03
N LEU A 312 20.72 -7.01 0.76
CA LEU A 312 21.43 -7.50 -0.41
C LEU A 312 21.84 -6.33 -1.30
N CYS A 313 22.73 -6.60 -2.25
CA CYS A 313 23.14 -5.62 -3.25
C CYS A 313 23.28 -6.24 -4.63
N GLY A 314 23.19 -5.39 -5.66
CA GLY A 314 23.34 -5.81 -7.03
C GLY A 314 23.14 -4.69 -8.05
N SER A 315 23.14 -5.08 -9.31
CA SER A 315 22.75 -4.23 -10.44
C SER A 315 21.82 -5.01 -11.37
N ALA A 316 20.54 -4.70 -11.31
CA ALA A 316 19.56 -5.31 -12.21
C ALA A 316 19.88 -4.96 -13.68
N PHE A 317 20.36 -3.74 -13.95
CA PHE A 317 20.76 -3.31 -15.28
C PHE A 317 21.96 -4.11 -15.83
N LYS A 318 23.01 -4.28 -15.03
CA LYS A 318 24.19 -5.07 -15.39
C LYS A 318 24.00 -6.59 -15.15
N LYS A 319 22.77 -7.04 -14.79
CA LYS A 319 22.38 -8.43 -14.66
C LYS A 319 23.18 -9.19 -13.58
N LYS A 320 23.55 -8.53 -12.49
CA LYS A 320 24.34 -9.05 -11.37
C LYS A 320 23.59 -8.98 -10.05
N GLY A 321 23.56 -10.07 -9.30
CA GLY A 321 22.97 -10.11 -7.95
C GLY A 321 21.46 -10.36 -7.90
N VAL A 322 20.76 -10.54 -9.03
CA VAL A 322 19.30 -10.78 -9.01
C VAL A 322 18.97 -12.25 -8.70
N GLN A 323 19.79 -13.20 -9.16
CA GLN A 323 19.59 -14.61 -8.81
C GLN A 323 19.74 -14.84 -7.29
N THR A 324 20.72 -14.19 -6.67
CA THR A 324 20.90 -14.25 -5.20
C THR A 324 19.74 -13.58 -4.47
N LEU A 325 19.11 -12.56 -5.05
CA LEU A 325 17.90 -11.96 -4.53
C LEU A 325 16.72 -12.95 -4.54
N VAL A 326 16.52 -13.70 -5.64
CA VAL A 326 15.44 -14.70 -5.71
C VAL A 326 15.68 -15.86 -4.74
N ASP A 327 16.94 -16.29 -4.57
CA ASP A 327 17.30 -17.28 -3.54
C ASP A 327 16.98 -16.75 -2.13
N ALA A 328 17.28 -15.48 -1.85
CA ALA A 328 16.96 -14.84 -0.58
C ALA A 328 15.44 -14.70 -0.34
N VAL A 329 14.65 -14.49 -1.39
CA VAL A 329 13.17 -14.53 -1.31
C VAL A 329 12.68 -15.88 -0.82
N VAL A 330 13.24 -16.97 -1.35
CA VAL A 330 12.90 -18.34 -0.93
C VAL A 330 13.38 -18.61 0.49
N ASP A 331 14.60 -18.21 0.82
CA ASP A 331 15.25 -18.52 2.10
C ASP A 331 14.67 -17.71 3.26
N TYR A 332 14.40 -16.42 3.08
CA TYR A 332 14.12 -15.50 4.20
C TYR A 332 12.70 -14.94 4.24
N LEU A 333 11.98 -14.84 3.12
CA LEU A 333 10.61 -14.38 3.14
C LEU A 333 9.62 -15.50 3.49
N PRO A 334 8.53 -15.18 4.19
CA PRO A 334 7.57 -16.17 4.66
C PRO A 334 6.80 -16.85 3.53
N SER A 335 6.37 -18.06 3.79
CA SER A 335 5.28 -18.73 3.09
C SER A 335 3.93 -18.35 3.73
N PRO A 336 2.79 -18.67 3.12
CA PRO A 336 1.47 -18.44 3.74
C PRO A 336 1.26 -19.11 5.10
N LEU A 337 2.09 -20.10 5.46
CA LEU A 337 2.05 -20.78 6.77
C LEU A 337 2.85 -20.04 7.84
N ASP A 338 3.83 -19.24 7.45
CA ASP A 338 4.72 -18.53 8.39
C ASP A 338 4.13 -17.18 8.86
N VAL A 339 3.11 -16.68 8.17
CA VAL A 339 2.41 -15.45 8.55
C VAL A 339 1.25 -15.75 9.50
N PRO A 340 0.90 -14.83 10.39
CA PRO A 340 -0.28 -15.00 11.24
C PRO A 340 -1.54 -15.25 10.40
N ALA A 341 -2.48 -16.05 10.93
CA ALA A 341 -3.77 -16.24 10.31
C ALA A 341 -4.46 -14.90 10.07
N ALA A 342 -5.13 -14.77 8.93
CA ALA A 342 -5.94 -13.58 8.67
C ALA A 342 -7.09 -13.55 9.68
N THR A 343 -7.40 -12.37 10.20
CA THR A 343 -8.51 -12.20 11.14
C THR A 343 -9.70 -11.60 10.41
N GLY A 344 -10.86 -12.17 10.60
CA GLY A 344 -12.12 -11.66 10.11
C GLY A 344 -13.13 -11.40 11.23
N GLU A 345 -14.20 -10.68 10.91
CA GLU A 345 -15.30 -10.36 11.82
C GLU A 345 -16.59 -11.02 11.33
N VAL A 346 -17.43 -11.46 12.26
CA VAL A 346 -18.76 -12.00 11.93
C VAL A 346 -19.70 -10.81 11.67
N PRO A 347 -20.37 -10.74 10.51
CA PRO A 347 -21.29 -9.64 10.21
C PRO A 347 -22.39 -9.49 11.28
N GLY A 348 -22.49 -8.27 11.80
CA GLY A 348 -23.44 -7.96 12.89
C GLY A 348 -22.97 -8.28 14.32
N GLN A 349 -21.75 -8.77 14.49
CA GLN A 349 -21.11 -9.06 15.78
C GLN A 349 -19.66 -8.52 15.77
N ALA A 350 -19.50 -7.22 15.77
CA ALA A 350 -18.22 -6.53 15.59
C ALA A 350 -17.12 -6.94 16.60
N ASP A 351 -17.49 -7.45 17.77
CA ASP A 351 -16.53 -7.90 18.79
C ASP A 351 -16.08 -9.37 18.61
N GLN A 352 -16.72 -10.11 17.69
CA GLN A 352 -16.40 -11.52 17.46
C GLN A 352 -15.41 -11.67 16.31
N LYS A 353 -14.13 -11.78 16.65
CA LYS A 353 -13.05 -12.07 15.69
C LYS A 353 -12.92 -13.57 15.46
N VAL A 354 -12.67 -13.93 14.22
CA VAL A 354 -12.47 -15.31 13.77
C VAL A 354 -11.16 -15.40 13.00
N ASP A 355 -10.30 -16.34 13.38
CA ASP A 355 -9.06 -16.60 12.66
C ASP A 355 -9.33 -17.45 11.41
N VAL A 356 -8.73 -17.05 10.31
CA VAL A 356 -8.81 -17.68 8.99
C VAL A 356 -7.43 -18.22 8.62
N PRO A 357 -7.07 -19.43 9.10
CA PRO A 357 -5.75 -20.00 8.87
C PRO A 357 -5.57 -20.48 7.43
N SER A 358 -4.34 -20.43 6.94
CA SER A 358 -3.96 -20.92 5.61
C SER A 358 -3.97 -22.46 5.58
N ASP A 359 -5.14 -23.03 5.28
CA ASP A 359 -5.36 -24.48 5.19
C ASP A 359 -6.36 -24.80 4.08
N ASP A 360 -5.96 -25.65 3.12
CA ASP A 360 -6.78 -26.04 1.97
C ASP A 360 -8.03 -26.83 2.37
N ASN A 361 -8.00 -27.48 3.54
CA ASN A 361 -9.09 -28.34 4.02
C ASN A 361 -10.18 -27.57 4.80
N ASN A 362 -9.96 -26.29 5.07
CA ASN A 362 -10.92 -25.44 5.75
C ASN A 362 -11.97 -24.87 4.75
N LYS A 363 -12.93 -24.11 5.29
CA LYS A 363 -13.90 -23.40 4.50
C LYS A 363 -13.23 -22.32 3.67
N PHE A 364 -13.73 -22.12 2.46
CA PHE A 364 -13.20 -21.11 1.56
C PHE A 364 -13.41 -19.69 2.11
N CYS A 365 -12.34 -18.91 2.08
CA CYS A 365 -12.36 -17.48 2.39
C CYS A 365 -11.26 -16.76 1.60
N SER A 366 -11.62 -15.68 0.95
CA SER A 366 -10.73 -14.89 0.11
C SER A 366 -11.07 -13.40 0.17
N LEU A 367 -10.13 -12.55 -0.21
CA LEU A 367 -10.28 -11.10 -0.31
C LEU A 367 -10.13 -10.66 -1.77
N ALA A 368 -11.13 -9.99 -2.30
CA ALA A 368 -11.06 -9.30 -3.58
C ALA A 368 -10.29 -7.98 -3.40
N PHE A 369 -9.06 -7.91 -3.91
CA PHE A 369 -8.19 -6.76 -3.66
C PHE A 369 -8.03 -5.82 -4.84
N LYS A 370 -8.35 -6.26 -6.06
CA LYS A 370 -8.26 -5.43 -7.28
C LYS A 370 -9.35 -5.80 -8.27
N LEU A 371 -9.95 -4.79 -8.85
CA LEU A 371 -10.85 -4.92 -9.99
C LEU A 371 -10.17 -4.37 -11.24
N TRP A 372 -10.47 -4.99 -12.38
CA TRP A 372 -9.98 -4.56 -13.66
C TRP A 372 -11.02 -4.85 -14.75
N THR A 373 -11.27 -3.89 -15.62
CA THR A 373 -12.16 -4.09 -16.77
C THR A 373 -11.33 -4.42 -18.02
N ASP A 374 -11.31 -5.68 -18.36
CA ASP A 374 -10.62 -6.16 -19.55
C ASP A 374 -11.48 -6.02 -20.79
N PRO A 375 -10.96 -5.49 -21.92
CA PRO A 375 -11.74 -5.31 -23.15
C PRO A 375 -12.33 -6.61 -23.73
N TYR A 376 -11.69 -7.76 -23.45
CA TYR A 376 -12.06 -9.06 -24.01
C TYR A 376 -12.74 -10.00 -23.00
N ALA A 377 -12.25 -9.99 -21.77
CA ALA A 377 -12.76 -10.88 -20.71
C ALA A 377 -13.84 -10.22 -19.84
N GLY A 378 -14.04 -8.91 -19.95
CA GLY A 378 -14.94 -8.15 -19.10
C GLY A 378 -14.36 -7.88 -17.71
N LYS A 379 -15.22 -7.78 -16.68
CA LYS A 379 -14.79 -7.47 -15.31
C LYS A 379 -14.01 -8.64 -14.72
N LEU A 380 -12.73 -8.39 -14.43
CA LEU A 380 -11.82 -9.27 -13.72
C LEU A 380 -11.80 -8.87 -12.24
N VAL A 381 -11.90 -9.83 -11.35
CA VAL A 381 -11.78 -9.66 -9.91
C VAL A 381 -10.56 -10.43 -9.44
N PHE A 382 -9.49 -9.71 -9.11
CA PHE A 382 -8.30 -10.30 -8.52
C PHE A 382 -8.56 -10.55 -7.03
N PHE A 383 -8.26 -11.76 -6.59
CA PHE A 383 -8.49 -12.17 -5.22
C PHE A 383 -7.34 -13.00 -4.68
N ARG A 384 -7.13 -12.92 -3.37
CA ARG A 384 -6.24 -13.79 -2.62
C ARG A 384 -7.06 -14.77 -1.80
N VAL A 385 -6.74 -16.05 -1.92
CA VAL A 385 -7.31 -17.11 -1.07
C VAL A 385 -6.53 -17.15 0.25
N TYR A 386 -7.23 -16.98 1.36
CA TYR A 386 -6.66 -17.12 2.70
C TYR A 386 -6.88 -18.51 3.28
N SER A 387 -8.02 -19.15 2.98
CA SER A 387 -8.38 -20.46 3.50
C SER A 387 -9.22 -21.23 2.48
N GLY A 388 -9.13 -22.54 2.53
CA GLY A 388 -9.93 -23.44 1.71
C GLY A 388 -9.49 -23.53 0.26
N GLN A 389 -10.37 -24.07 -0.55
CA GLN A 389 -10.18 -24.26 -1.99
C GLN A 389 -11.46 -23.90 -2.74
N LEU A 390 -11.33 -23.58 -4.02
CA LEU A 390 -12.42 -23.15 -4.86
C LEU A 390 -12.26 -23.73 -6.27
N GLU A 391 -13.31 -24.35 -6.79
CA GLU A 391 -13.32 -24.91 -8.15
C GLU A 391 -14.22 -24.11 -9.10
N LYS A 392 -13.94 -24.20 -10.37
CA LYS A 392 -14.80 -23.64 -11.42
C LYS A 392 -16.19 -24.28 -11.34
N GLY A 393 -17.24 -23.45 -11.24
CA GLY A 393 -18.62 -23.89 -11.12
C GLY A 393 -19.19 -23.77 -9.72
N ASP A 394 -18.34 -23.59 -8.70
CA ASP A 394 -18.77 -23.41 -7.33
C ASP A 394 -19.55 -22.11 -7.14
N MET A 395 -20.30 -22.07 -6.04
CA MET A 395 -20.99 -20.87 -5.56
C MET A 395 -20.13 -20.17 -4.52
N ILE A 396 -19.99 -18.87 -4.64
CA ILE A 396 -19.37 -18.02 -3.60
C ILE A 396 -20.42 -17.09 -3.01
N TYR A 397 -20.22 -16.74 -1.76
CA TYR A 397 -21.04 -15.80 -1.02
C TYR A 397 -20.26 -14.51 -0.71
N ASN A 398 -20.92 -13.37 -0.88
CA ASN A 398 -20.39 -12.06 -0.51
C ASN A 398 -21.14 -11.53 0.72
N PRO A 399 -20.53 -11.48 1.91
CA PRO A 399 -21.15 -11.04 3.15
C PRO A 399 -21.73 -9.62 3.09
N ARG A 400 -21.03 -8.68 2.40
CA ARG A 400 -21.47 -7.29 2.27
C ARG A 400 -22.79 -7.17 1.51
N THR A 401 -22.91 -7.86 0.38
CA THR A 401 -24.11 -7.79 -0.45
C THR A 401 -25.15 -8.83 -0.09
N ARG A 402 -24.79 -9.83 0.73
CA ARG A 402 -25.59 -11.02 1.07
C ARG A 402 -26.08 -11.78 -0.16
N LYS A 403 -25.27 -11.81 -1.22
CA LYS A 403 -25.58 -12.48 -2.48
C LYS A 403 -24.64 -13.62 -2.77
N ARG A 404 -25.16 -14.62 -3.45
CA ARG A 404 -24.39 -15.73 -4.01
C ARG A 404 -24.17 -15.50 -5.49
N GLU A 405 -22.97 -15.79 -5.95
CA GLU A 405 -22.64 -15.74 -7.37
C GLU A 405 -21.93 -17.04 -7.79
N ARG A 406 -22.21 -17.52 -9.00
CA ARG A 406 -21.57 -18.71 -9.52
C ARG A 406 -20.30 -18.36 -10.28
N ILE A 407 -19.22 -19.09 -10.01
CA ILE A 407 -17.95 -18.91 -10.70
C ILE A 407 -18.03 -19.52 -12.09
N SER A 408 -17.95 -18.66 -13.10
CA SER A 408 -17.95 -19.09 -14.50
C SER A 408 -16.54 -19.44 -14.97
N ARG A 409 -15.52 -18.67 -14.55
CA ARG A 409 -14.16 -18.81 -15.05
C ARG A 409 -13.16 -18.37 -13.99
N LEU A 410 -12.11 -19.18 -13.83
CA LEU A 410 -10.93 -18.92 -12.97
C LEU A 410 -9.71 -18.81 -13.85
N MET A 411 -8.81 -17.86 -13.55
CA MET A 411 -7.59 -17.70 -14.32
C MET A 411 -6.42 -17.20 -13.47
N ILE A 412 -5.22 -17.53 -13.89
CA ILE A 412 -3.97 -16.89 -13.45
C ILE A 412 -3.53 -15.92 -14.53
N ILE A 413 -3.10 -14.74 -14.10
CA ILE A 413 -2.53 -13.73 -14.99
C ILE A 413 -1.02 -13.84 -14.94
N GLN A 414 -0.38 -13.95 -16.10
CA GLN A 414 1.07 -14.04 -16.26
C GLN A 414 1.52 -12.95 -17.23
N GLY A 415 1.74 -11.72 -16.73
CA GLY A 415 1.96 -10.56 -17.59
C GLY A 415 0.75 -10.25 -18.45
N SER A 416 0.92 -10.29 -19.78
CA SER A 416 -0.19 -10.12 -20.74
C SER A 416 -0.98 -11.40 -21.01
N GLU A 417 -0.49 -12.57 -20.58
CA GLU A 417 -1.13 -13.86 -20.82
C GLU A 417 -2.16 -14.19 -19.74
N ARG A 418 -3.28 -14.78 -20.17
CA ARG A 418 -4.38 -15.23 -19.31
C ARG A 418 -4.52 -16.74 -19.43
N LYS A 419 -4.18 -17.45 -18.36
CA LYS A 419 -4.24 -18.92 -18.32
C LYS A 419 -5.45 -19.35 -17.50
N ASP A 420 -6.38 -20.06 -18.13
CA ASP A 420 -7.50 -20.67 -17.42
C ASP A 420 -7.03 -21.78 -16.50
N ILE A 421 -7.59 -21.79 -15.29
CA ILE A 421 -7.38 -22.82 -14.29
C ILE A 421 -8.71 -23.38 -13.81
N THR A 422 -8.67 -24.58 -13.25
CA THR A 422 -9.88 -25.26 -12.76
C THR A 422 -10.11 -25.06 -11.27
N GLN A 423 -9.05 -24.82 -10.51
CA GLN A 423 -9.09 -24.78 -9.07
C GLN A 423 -8.03 -23.83 -8.50
N VAL A 424 -8.31 -23.25 -7.34
CA VAL A 424 -7.38 -22.46 -6.51
C VAL A 424 -7.40 -22.93 -5.06
N PHE A 425 -6.32 -22.66 -4.35
CA PHE A 425 -6.07 -23.13 -3.00
C PHE A 425 -5.67 -21.99 -2.06
N ALA A 426 -5.64 -22.24 -0.73
CA ALA A 426 -5.14 -21.28 0.24
C ALA A 426 -3.76 -20.72 -0.18
N GLY A 427 -3.51 -19.42 0.01
CA GLY A 427 -2.29 -18.75 -0.41
C GLY A 427 -2.20 -18.42 -1.89
N ASP A 428 -3.13 -18.83 -2.73
CA ASP A 428 -3.12 -18.50 -4.17
C ASP A 428 -3.64 -17.08 -4.43
N ILE A 429 -3.08 -16.47 -5.47
CA ILE A 429 -3.57 -15.22 -6.06
C ILE A 429 -4.05 -15.56 -7.47
N ALA A 430 -5.29 -15.22 -7.77
CA ALA A 430 -5.93 -15.53 -9.05
C ALA A 430 -6.96 -14.47 -9.44
N ALA A 431 -7.59 -14.62 -10.59
CA ALA A 431 -8.66 -13.75 -11.07
C ALA A 431 -9.95 -14.54 -11.37
N LEU A 432 -11.08 -13.94 -11.03
CA LEU A 432 -12.43 -14.39 -11.34
C LEU A 432 -13.03 -13.53 -12.45
N VAL A 433 -13.82 -14.14 -13.32
CA VAL A 433 -14.55 -13.44 -14.40
C VAL A 433 -16.05 -13.56 -14.20
N GLY A 434 -16.76 -12.47 -14.49
CA GLY A 434 -18.21 -12.47 -14.61
C GLY A 434 -18.98 -12.17 -13.33
N LEU A 435 -18.33 -11.81 -12.24
CA LEU A 435 -18.97 -11.35 -11.02
C LEU A 435 -19.47 -9.91 -11.17
N ARG A 436 -20.70 -9.64 -10.73
CA ARG A 436 -21.36 -8.35 -11.01
C ARG A 436 -21.31 -7.36 -9.86
N ASN A 437 -21.53 -7.82 -8.64
CA ASN A 437 -21.72 -6.95 -7.47
C ASN A 437 -20.54 -6.98 -6.50
N ILE A 438 -19.33 -6.99 -7.03
CA ILE A 438 -18.09 -7.03 -6.25
C ILE A 438 -17.39 -5.68 -6.31
N THR A 439 -16.90 -5.23 -5.16
CA THR A 439 -16.05 -4.04 -5.01
C THR A 439 -14.69 -4.44 -4.43
N THR A 440 -13.69 -3.59 -4.60
CA THR A 440 -12.37 -3.77 -3.99
C THR A 440 -12.51 -3.78 -2.46
N GLY A 441 -11.95 -4.80 -1.81
CA GLY A 441 -12.07 -5.02 -0.36
C GLY A 441 -13.17 -6.01 0.05
N ASP A 442 -13.99 -6.51 -0.89
CA ASP A 442 -15.02 -7.50 -0.57
C ASP A 442 -14.41 -8.85 -0.19
N THR A 443 -14.96 -9.44 0.84
CA THR A 443 -14.70 -10.84 1.17
C THR A 443 -15.58 -11.76 0.34
N LEU A 444 -14.98 -12.83 -0.18
CA LEU A 444 -15.68 -13.89 -0.90
C LEU A 444 -15.44 -15.19 -0.14
N CYS A 445 -16.49 -15.81 0.33
CA CYS A 445 -16.37 -16.96 1.22
C CYS A 445 -17.44 -18.05 0.93
N ASP A 446 -17.30 -19.16 1.63
CA ASP A 446 -18.36 -20.17 1.74
C ASP A 446 -19.54 -19.58 2.51
N GLU A 447 -20.77 -19.85 2.07
CA GLU A 447 -21.98 -19.34 2.73
C GLU A 447 -22.11 -19.74 4.19
N ASN A 448 -21.62 -20.93 4.53
CA ASN A 448 -21.60 -21.43 5.92
C ASN A 448 -20.41 -20.88 6.73
N PHE A 449 -19.68 -19.92 6.18
CA PHE A 449 -18.57 -19.24 6.82
C PHE A 449 -18.69 -17.72 6.58
N ASP A 450 -19.77 -17.15 7.15
CA ASP A 450 -20.09 -15.72 7.02
C ASP A 450 -19.09 -14.88 7.83
N VAL A 451 -17.98 -14.53 7.21
CA VAL A 451 -16.87 -13.77 7.81
C VAL A 451 -16.48 -12.66 6.86
N THR A 452 -16.25 -11.46 7.38
CA THR A 452 -15.71 -10.33 6.64
C THR A 452 -14.27 -10.08 7.05
N LEU A 453 -13.34 -10.21 6.12
CA LEU A 453 -11.94 -9.86 6.32
C LEU A 453 -11.79 -8.33 6.35
N GLU A 454 -10.81 -7.84 7.12
CA GLU A 454 -10.51 -6.41 7.17
C GLU A 454 -10.13 -5.89 5.77
N PRO A 455 -10.90 -4.94 5.21
CA PRO A 455 -10.60 -4.38 3.91
C PRO A 455 -9.37 -3.45 3.96
N PRO A 456 -8.70 -3.18 2.84
CA PRO A 456 -7.69 -2.13 2.78
C PRO A 456 -8.33 -0.76 3.04
N THR A 457 -7.60 0.10 3.75
CA THR A 457 -8.02 1.48 3.99
C THR A 457 -7.43 2.40 2.93
N PHE A 458 -8.26 3.18 2.28
CA PHE A 458 -7.84 4.09 1.22
C PHE A 458 -7.89 5.54 1.67
N PRO A 459 -6.91 6.37 1.27
CA PRO A 459 -6.94 7.79 1.52
C PRO A 459 -8.04 8.49 0.71
N GLU A 460 -8.55 9.58 1.24
CA GLU A 460 -9.50 10.43 0.52
C GLU A 460 -8.80 11.19 -0.63
N PRO A 461 -9.50 11.43 -1.75
CA PRO A 461 -8.98 12.26 -2.83
C PRO A 461 -8.59 13.66 -2.35
N VAL A 462 -7.48 14.19 -2.85
CA VAL A 462 -6.95 15.50 -2.43
C VAL A 462 -7.14 16.60 -3.47
N ILE A 463 -7.33 16.26 -4.73
CA ILE A 463 -7.60 17.22 -5.81
C ILE A 463 -8.89 16.86 -6.56
N SER A 464 -9.52 17.86 -7.14
CA SER A 464 -10.68 17.69 -8.02
C SER A 464 -10.60 18.60 -9.22
N MET A 465 -11.20 18.14 -10.34
CA MET A 465 -11.35 18.92 -11.56
C MET A 465 -12.75 18.71 -12.16
N ALA A 466 -13.25 19.72 -12.86
CA ALA A 466 -14.45 19.57 -13.65
C ALA A 466 -14.13 18.90 -15.00
N VAL A 467 -14.99 18.01 -15.44
CA VAL A 467 -14.85 17.30 -16.72
C VAL A 467 -16.14 17.46 -17.53
N GLU A 468 -15.98 17.89 -18.78
CA GLU A 468 -17.11 18.09 -19.68
C GLU A 468 -16.86 17.33 -20.99
N PRO A 469 -17.85 16.60 -21.53
CA PRO A 469 -17.71 15.92 -22.81
C PRO A 469 -17.66 16.95 -23.93
N LYS A 470 -16.83 16.74 -24.96
CA LYS A 470 -16.76 17.64 -26.12
C LYS A 470 -18.04 17.61 -26.95
N THR A 471 -18.76 16.50 -26.94
CA THR A 471 -20.02 16.33 -27.67
C THR A 471 -21.15 15.88 -26.75
N LYS A 472 -22.40 16.23 -27.08
CA LYS A 472 -23.56 15.76 -26.31
C LYS A 472 -23.74 14.25 -26.34
N GLN A 473 -23.33 13.60 -27.44
CA GLN A 473 -23.42 12.14 -27.60
C GLN A 473 -22.47 11.35 -26.70
N ASP A 474 -21.37 12.00 -26.28
CA ASP A 474 -20.38 11.37 -25.41
C ASP A 474 -20.74 11.46 -23.92
N ARG A 475 -21.81 12.18 -23.57
CA ARG A 475 -22.19 12.40 -22.17
C ARG A 475 -22.47 11.09 -21.43
N ASP A 476 -23.29 10.22 -22.02
CA ASP A 476 -23.68 8.97 -21.38
C ASP A 476 -22.50 8.01 -21.31
N LYS A 477 -21.71 7.92 -22.40
CA LYS A 477 -20.49 7.13 -22.45
C LYS A 477 -19.43 7.62 -21.44
N MET A 478 -19.31 8.93 -21.27
CA MET A 478 -18.41 9.52 -20.28
C MET A 478 -18.81 9.13 -18.86
N SER A 479 -20.09 9.25 -18.52
CA SER A 479 -20.59 8.88 -17.20
C SER A 479 -20.39 7.39 -16.94
N GLU A 480 -20.71 6.52 -17.91
CA GLU A 480 -20.47 5.08 -17.79
C GLU A 480 -18.98 4.75 -17.65
N GLY A 481 -18.12 5.36 -18.48
CA GLY A 481 -16.68 5.16 -18.42
C GLY A 481 -16.08 5.58 -17.07
N LEU A 482 -16.43 6.78 -16.59
CA LEU A 482 -15.95 7.28 -15.30
C LEU A 482 -16.46 6.44 -14.13
N GLN A 483 -17.69 5.95 -14.19
CA GLN A 483 -18.22 5.07 -13.15
C GLN A 483 -17.48 3.73 -13.12
N ARG A 484 -17.17 3.14 -14.27
CA ARG A 484 -16.35 1.91 -14.33
C ARG A 484 -14.94 2.14 -13.78
N LEU A 485 -14.31 3.27 -14.11
CA LEU A 485 -13.00 3.64 -13.57
C LEU A 485 -13.05 3.84 -12.04
N ALA A 486 -14.14 4.40 -11.51
CA ALA A 486 -14.35 4.54 -10.08
C ALA A 486 -14.60 3.19 -9.36
N GLU A 487 -15.15 2.19 -10.04
CA GLU A 487 -15.25 0.83 -9.49
C GLU A 487 -13.86 0.15 -9.39
N GLU A 488 -12.95 0.46 -10.30
CA GLU A 488 -11.59 -0.09 -10.31
C GLU A 488 -10.67 0.56 -9.26
N ASP A 489 -10.79 1.89 -9.09
CA ASP A 489 -9.94 2.68 -8.20
C ASP A 489 -10.76 3.33 -7.08
N PRO A 490 -10.68 2.83 -5.85
CA PRO A 490 -11.42 3.37 -4.71
C PRO A 490 -10.99 4.79 -4.28
N THR A 491 -9.84 5.28 -4.76
CA THR A 491 -9.39 6.68 -4.51
C THR A 491 -9.82 7.64 -5.62
N PHE A 492 -10.41 7.12 -6.68
CA PHE A 492 -11.04 7.93 -7.72
C PHE A 492 -12.54 8.07 -7.45
N ARG A 493 -13.02 9.28 -7.41
CA ARG A 493 -14.45 9.58 -7.25
C ARG A 493 -14.96 10.40 -8.42
N CYS A 494 -16.19 10.10 -8.83
CA CYS A 494 -16.90 10.84 -9.84
C CYS A 494 -18.30 11.17 -9.32
N PHE A 495 -18.65 12.45 -9.30
CA PHE A 495 -19.96 12.89 -8.82
C PHE A 495 -20.37 14.19 -9.54
N THR A 496 -21.68 14.40 -9.62
CA THR A 496 -22.20 15.67 -10.14
C THR A 496 -22.32 16.67 -9.00
N ASN A 497 -21.73 17.84 -9.17
CA ASN A 497 -21.92 18.94 -8.24
C ASN A 497 -23.36 19.45 -8.37
N GLU A 498 -24.14 19.36 -7.31
CA GLU A 498 -25.57 19.72 -7.30
C GLU A 498 -25.79 21.21 -7.56
N GLU A 499 -24.86 22.08 -7.14
CA GLU A 499 -24.96 23.53 -7.31
C GLU A 499 -24.63 23.98 -8.73
N THR A 500 -23.61 23.37 -9.36
CA THR A 500 -23.15 23.81 -10.68
C THR A 500 -23.62 22.89 -11.82
N GLY A 501 -24.14 21.72 -11.50
CA GLY A 501 -24.49 20.69 -12.48
C GLY A 501 -23.28 20.12 -13.22
N GLN A 502 -22.06 20.48 -12.80
CA GLN A 502 -20.83 19.99 -13.41
C GLN A 502 -20.49 18.60 -12.91
N LEU A 503 -19.98 17.76 -13.80
CA LEU A 503 -19.40 16.49 -13.43
C LEU A 503 -17.98 16.74 -12.91
N ILE A 504 -17.76 16.34 -11.66
CA ILE A 504 -16.49 16.52 -10.96
C ILE A 504 -15.84 15.16 -10.82
N ILE A 505 -14.55 15.11 -11.11
CA ILE A 505 -13.68 13.98 -10.79
C ILE A 505 -12.70 14.39 -9.70
N ALA A 506 -12.45 13.48 -8.77
CA ALA A 506 -11.53 13.69 -7.67
C ALA A 506 -10.55 12.52 -7.57
N GLY A 507 -9.30 12.82 -7.26
CA GLY A 507 -8.20 11.83 -7.21
C GLY A 507 -7.05 12.25 -6.31
N MET A 508 -6.01 11.42 -6.28
CA MET A 508 -4.86 11.57 -5.38
C MET A 508 -3.84 12.60 -5.85
N GLY A 509 -3.83 12.96 -7.13
CA GLY A 509 -2.88 13.92 -7.68
C GLY A 509 -3.17 14.25 -9.14
N GLU A 510 -2.42 15.18 -9.68
CA GLU A 510 -2.57 15.66 -11.07
C GLU A 510 -2.33 14.51 -12.06
N LEU A 511 -1.24 13.75 -11.86
CA LEU A 511 -0.89 12.62 -12.72
C LEU A 511 -1.98 11.52 -12.67
N HIS A 512 -2.56 11.27 -11.49
CA HIS A 512 -3.65 10.30 -11.35
C HIS A 512 -4.86 10.71 -12.23
N LEU A 513 -5.32 11.94 -12.13
CA LEU A 513 -6.44 12.43 -12.92
C LEU A 513 -6.14 12.51 -14.42
N GLU A 514 -4.92 12.89 -14.82
CA GLU A 514 -4.49 12.84 -16.22
C GLU A 514 -4.60 11.43 -16.81
N ILE A 515 -4.17 10.42 -16.04
CA ILE A 515 -4.24 9.02 -16.47
C ILE A 515 -5.69 8.57 -16.61
N ILE A 516 -6.55 8.92 -15.67
CA ILE A 516 -7.99 8.63 -15.76
C ILE A 516 -8.61 9.23 -17.02
N ILE A 517 -8.31 10.49 -17.34
CA ILE A 517 -8.81 11.16 -18.56
C ILE A 517 -8.26 10.50 -19.82
N ASP A 518 -6.98 10.14 -19.82
CA ASP A 518 -6.38 9.47 -20.97
C ASP A 518 -6.95 8.05 -21.15
N ARG A 519 -7.23 7.30 -20.07
CA ARG A 519 -7.95 6.03 -20.12
C ARG A 519 -9.36 6.21 -20.67
N LEU A 520 -10.09 7.25 -20.24
CA LEU A 520 -11.42 7.55 -20.75
C LEU A 520 -11.38 7.75 -22.29
N LYS A 521 -10.36 8.44 -22.79
CA LYS A 521 -10.17 8.63 -24.21
C LYS A 521 -9.77 7.35 -24.94
N ARG A 522 -8.82 6.57 -24.43
CA ARG A 522 -8.29 5.38 -25.11
C ARG A 522 -9.25 4.19 -25.04
N GLU A 523 -9.80 3.90 -23.87
CA GLU A 523 -10.63 2.72 -23.63
C GLU A 523 -12.09 2.95 -24.04
N PHE A 524 -12.65 4.11 -23.70
CA PHE A 524 -14.08 4.42 -23.95
C PHE A 524 -14.32 5.29 -25.19
N LYS A 525 -13.26 5.74 -25.84
CA LYS A 525 -13.33 6.61 -27.04
C LYS A 525 -14.10 7.92 -26.81
N VAL A 526 -13.94 8.50 -25.61
CA VAL A 526 -14.59 9.75 -25.21
C VAL A 526 -13.54 10.83 -25.04
N ASP A 527 -13.66 11.92 -25.78
CA ASP A 527 -12.86 13.12 -25.57
C ASP A 527 -13.58 14.05 -24.59
N ALA A 528 -12.86 14.50 -23.57
CA ALA A 528 -13.34 15.39 -22.54
C ALA A 528 -12.52 16.67 -22.45
N ASN A 529 -13.15 17.79 -22.14
CA ASN A 529 -12.49 19.01 -21.70
C ASN A 529 -12.34 18.94 -20.17
N THR A 530 -11.17 19.33 -19.68
CA THR A 530 -10.90 19.39 -18.24
C THR A 530 -10.80 20.84 -17.81
N GLY A 531 -11.42 21.19 -16.68
CA GLY A 531 -11.22 22.47 -16.03
C GLY A 531 -9.96 22.48 -15.15
N ALA A 532 -9.60 23.66 -14.64
CA ALA A 532 -8.52 23.75 -13.66
C ALA A 532 -8.85 22.85 -12.44
N PRO A 533 -7.85 22.13 -11.90
CA PRO A 533 -8.04 21.32 -10.71
C PRO A 533 -8.60 22.16 -9.57
N GLN A 534 -9.64 21.67 -8.90
CA GLN A 534 -10.17 22.31 -7.71
C GLN A 534 -9.52 21.72 -6.46
N ILE A 535 -9.16 22.60 -5.54
CA ILE A 535 -8.51 22.18 -4.29
C ILE A 535 -9.60 21.83 -3.28
N ALA A 536 -9.43 20.71 -2.62
CA ALA A 536 -10.27 20.33 -1.50
C ALA A 536 -9.86 21.10 -0.25
N TYR A 537 -10.33 22.32 -0.13
CA TYR A 537 -10.22 23.08 1.11
C TYR A 537 -10.99 22.37 2.23
N ARG A 538 -10.67 22.70 3.48
CA ARG A 538 -11.36 22.21 4.66
C ARG A 538 -11.72 23.40 5.55
N GLU A 539 -12.75 23.23 6.36
CA GLU A 539 -13.14 24.22 7.34
C GLU A 539 -12.88 23.70 8.74
N THR A 540 -12.51 24.57 9.64
CA THR A 540 -12.44 24.26 11.07
C THR A 540 -12.69 25.52 11.89
N VAL A 541 -12.72 25.37 13.20
CA VAL A 541 -12.93 26.48 14.13
C VAL A 541 -11.74 26.64 15.07
N THR A 542 -11.53 27.85 15.58
CA THR A 542 -10.40 28.15 16.47
C THR A 542 -10.82 28.39 17.91
N LYS A 543 -12.10 28.60 18.18
CA LYS A 543 -12.65 28.88 19.50
C LYS A 543 -13.88 28.03 19.78
N PRO A 544 -14.11 27.66 21.04
CA PRO A 544 -15.37 27.03 21.41
C PRO A 544 -16.54 28.06 21.30
N ALA A 545 -17.72 27.56 20.91
CA ALA A 545 -18.94 28.36 20.84
C ALA A 545 -20.17 27.48 21.01
N ASP A 546 -21.21 28.08 21.58
CA ASP A 546 -22.53 27.48 21.69
C ASP A 546 -23.41 27.91 20.52
N GLY A 547 -24.17 26.96 19.99
CA GLY A 547 -25.08 27.18 18.88
C GLY A 547 -26.50 26.71 19.20
N GLU A 548 -27.45 27.48 18.77
CA GLU A 548 -28.87 27.19 18.90
C GLU A 548 -29.54 27.11 17.52
N GLY A 549 -30.26 26.02 17.28
CA GLY A 549 -31.01 25.82 16.04
C GLY A 549 -32.47 25.55 16.32
N LYS A 550 -33.31 26.40 15.79
CA LYS A 550 -34.77 26.25 15.84
C LYS A 550 -35.33 26.11 14.43
N PHE A 551 -36.09 25.06 14.21
CA PHE A 551 -36.87 24.88 13.00
C PHE A 551 -38.34 24.85 13.35
N ILE A 552 -39.05 25.91 12.94
CA ILE A 552 -40.51 26.05 13.17
C ILE A 552 -41.16 26.35 11.82
N ARG A 553 -42.06 25.50 11.41
CA ARG A 553 -42.84 25.69 10.18
C ARG A 553 -44.28 25.34 10.43
N GLN A 554 -45.17 26.28 10.15
CA GLN A 554 -46.63 26.10 10.22
C GLN A 554 -47.22 26.35 8.84
N SER A 555 -47.81 25.33 8.23
CA SER A 555 -48.50 25.45 6.94
C SER A 555 -49.79 24.66 7.01
N GLY A 556 -50.89 25.30 7.43
CA GLY A 556 -52.26 24.84 7.28
C GLY A 556 -52.56 23.39 7.69
N GLY A 557 -52.11 22.92 8.85
CA GLY A 557 -52.24 21.55 9.34
C GLY A 557 -51.32 21.28 10.51
N ARG A 558 -50.79 20.04 10.65
CA ARG A 558 -49.81 19.65 11.65
C ARG A 558 -48.52 20.46 11.43
N GLY A 559 -48.04 21.17 12.44
CA GLY A 559 -46.83 21.97 12.40
C GLY A 559 -45.57 21.09 12.38
N GLN A 560 -44.44 21.73 12.19
CA GLN A 560 -43.12 21.12 12.35
C GLN A 560 -42.31 21.89 13.39
N TYR A 561 -41.82 21.23 14.42
CA TYR A 561 -41.05 21.83 15.49
C TYR A 561 -39.82 20.99 15.82
N GLY A 562 -38.64 21.61 15.81
CA GLY A 562 -37.41 21.04 16.28
C GLY A 562 -36.50 22.12 16.87
N HIS A 563 -35.92 21.87 18.02
CA HIS A 563 -34.98 22.77 18.67
C HIS A 563 -33.85 21.97 19.30
N ALA A 564 -32.62 22.33 18.94
CA ALA A 564 -31.41 21.68 19.44
C ALA A 564 -30.37 22.76 19.80
N CYS A 565 -29.66 22.52 20.92
CA CYS A 565 -28.53 23.32 21.36
C CYS A 565 -27.29 22.44 21.32
N ILE A 566 -26.22 22.95 20.72
CA ILE A 566 -24.95 22.29 20.63
C ILE A 566 -23.81 23.12 21.18
N GLN A 567 -22.75 22.47 21.63
CA GLN A 567 -21.48 23.08 21.92
C GLN A 567 -20.45 22.60 20.90
N LEU A 568 -19.87 23.54 20.18
CA LEU A 568 -18.82 23.30 19.18
C LEU A 568 -17.46 23.68 19.76
N GLN A 569 -16.46 22.79 19.61
CA GLN A 569 -15.11 23.04 20.09
C GLN A 569 -14.11 22.61 19.02
N PRO A 570 -12.93 23.27 18.90
CA PRO A 570 -11.84 22.77 18.09
C PRO A 570 -11.35 21.42 18.65
N ASN A 571 -11.03 20.49 17.78
CA ASN A 571 -10.39 19.21 18.11
C ASN A 571 -8.90 19.26 17.78
N GLU A 572 -8.13 18.27 18.24
CA GLU A 572 -6.73 18.14 17.89
C GLU A 572 -6.58 17.87 16.38
N LYS A 573 -5.56 18.47 15.78
CA LYS A 573 -5.28 18.35 14.35
C LYS A 573 -5.15 16.88 13.93
N GLY A 574 -5.93 16.47 12.95
CA GLY A 574 -5.96 15.11 12.41
C GLY A 574 -6.85 14.11 13.16
N LYS A 575 -7.53 14.51 14.22
CA LYS A 575 -8.49 13.64 14.92
C LYS A 575 -9.88 13.58 14.25
N GLY A 576 -10.12 14.47 13.28
CA GLY A 576 -11.39 14.50 12.58
C GLY A 576 -12.54 15.02 13.42
N VAL A 577 -13.75 14.56 13.13
CA VAL A 577 -15.00 15.01 13.75
C VAL A 577 -15.43 14.03 14.83
N GLU A 578 -15.69 14.55 16.02
CA GLU A 578 -16.30 13.82 17.13
C GLU A 578 -17.67 14.41 17.45
N ILE A 579 -18.71 13.57 17.52
CA ILE A 579 -20.07 14.01 17.90
C ILE A 579 -20.48 13.25 19.16
N GLU A 580 -20.75 13.97 20.24
CA GLU A 580 -21.14 13.40 21.52
C GLU A 580 -22.55 13.85 21.92
N ASN A 581 -23.34 12.92 22.40
CA ASN A 581 -24.62 13.23 23.04
C ASN A 581 -24.41 13.47 24.54
N LYS A 582 -24.67 14.68 24.99
CA LYS A 582 -24.61 15.12 26.40
C LYS A 582 -25.97 15.52 26.97
N ILE A 583 -27.07 15.20 26.27
CA ILE A 583 -28.41 15.52 26.72
C ILE A 583 -28.72 14.82 28.06
N VAL A 584 -29.16 15.59 29.02
CA VAL A 584 -29.59 15.12 30.35
C VAL A 584 -31.07 15.45 30.56
N GLY A 585 -31.80 14.59 31.25
CA GLY A 585 -33.18 14.87 31.67
C GLY A 585 -34.26 14.73 30.59
N GLY A 586 -33.93 14.24 29.38
CA GLY A 586 -34.92 14.01 28.32
C GLY A 586 -35.38 15.27 27.60
N ALA A 587 -34.55 16.31 27.56
CA ALA A 587 -34.84 17.58 26.86
C ALA A 587 -35.20 17.38 25.38
N ILE A 588 -34.57 16.38 24.73
CA ILE A 588 -34.96 15.86 23.41
C ILE A 588 -35.29 14.36 23.59
N PRO A 589 -36.46 13.88 23.09
CA PRO A 589 -36.79 12.47 23.08
C PRO A 589 -35.70 11.65 22.38
N LYS A 590 -35.41 10.46 22.94
CA LYS A 590 -34.30 9.60 22.44
C LYS A 590 -34.44 9.27 20.96
N GLU A 591 -35.65 9.16 20.45
CA GLU A 591 -35.96 8.87 19.05
C GLU A 591 -35.53 9.97 18.06
N TYR A 592 -35.44 11.25 18.51
CA TYR A 592 -35.02 12.35 17.65
C TYR A 592 -33.53 12.73 17.74
N ILE A 593 -32.80 12.18 18.71
CA ILE A 593 -31.37 12.45 18.85
C ILE A 593 -30.57 11.99 17.61
N PRO A 594 -30.83 10.80 17.02
CA PRO A 594 -30.18 10.42 15.76
C PRO A 594 -30.41 11.42 14.62
N ALA A 595 -31.64 11.98 14.52
CA ALA A 595 -31.95 12.97 13.50
C ALA A 595 -31.16 14.28 13.68
N VAL A 596 -30.91 14.71 14.93
CA VAL A 596 -30.04 15.87 15.20
C VAL A 596 -28.60 15.57 14.77
N ILE A 597 -28.09 14.37 15.08
CA ILE A 597 -26.75 13.92 14.69
C ILE A 597 -26.66 13.92 13.16
N ASP A 598 -27.59 13.31 12.46
CA ASP A 598 -27.65 13.29 11.00
C ASP A 598 -27.61 14.68 10.39
N GLY A 599 -28.34 15.63 10.99
CA GLY A 599 -28.35 17.04 10.59
C GLY A 599 -26.99 17.72 10.77
N VAL A 600 -26.33 17.47 11.91
CA VAL A 600 -25.00 17.98 12.19
C VAL A 600 -23.99 17.37 11.20
N GLU A 601 -24.04 16.06 10.94
CA GLU A 601 -23.16 15.40 9.97
C GLU A 601 -23.35 15.93 8.55
N GLU A 602 -24.59 16.15 8.13
CA GLU A 602 -24.90 16.73 6.82
C GLU A 602 -24.30 18.12 6.67
N ALA A 603 -24.47 18.98 7.69
CA ALA A 603 -23.88 20.30 7.68
C ALA A 603 -22.34 20.29 7.72
N ILE A 604 -21.73 19.35 8.43
CA ILE A 604 -20.28 19.12 8.44
C ILE A 604 -19.79 18.74 7.03
N LYS A 605 -20.46 17.81 6.37
CA LYS A 605 -20.13 17.35 5.02
C LYS A 605 -20.30 18.45 3.98
N GLY A 606 -21.37 19.24 4.10
CA GLY A 606 -21.67 20.33 3.16
C GLY A 606 -20.84 21.59 3.38
N GLY A 607 -20.19 21.73 4.53
CA GLY A 607 -19.49 22.96 4.93
C GLY A 607 -20.43 24.07 5.43
N VAL A 608 -19.89 24.98 6.20
CA VAL A 608 -20.67 26.04 6.86
C VAL A 608 -20.15 27.44 6.53
N TYR A 609 -18.84 27.58 6.33
CA TYR A 609 -18.17 28.88 6.15
C TYR A 609 -18.02 29.26 4.66
N ALA A 610 -17.47 28.33 3.86
CA ALA A 610 -17.21 28.52 2.45
C ALA A 610 -17.72 27.35 1.59
N GLY A 611 -18.45 26.42 2.17
CA GLY A 611 -18.99 25.23 1.49
C GLY A 611 -18.00 24.07 1.36
N TYR A 612 -17.01 24.01 2.25
CA TYR A 612 -16.04 22.90 2.29
C TYR A 612 -16.21 22.08 3.56
N GLN A 613 -15.95 20.80 3.46
CA GLN A 613 -16.09 19.86 4.58
C GLN A 613 -15.36 20.35 5.84
N VAL A 614 -16.07 20.31 6.97
CA VAL A 614 -15.52 20.63 8.28
C VAL A 614 -14.70 19.46 8.81
N ILE A 615 -13.54 19.73 9.39
CA ILE A 615 -12.65 18.76 10.03
C ILE A 615 -12.16 19.27 11.39
N ASP A 616 -11.66 18.36 12.20
CA ASP A 616 -11.01 18.63 13.49
C ASP A 616 -11.89 19.48 14.42
N VAL A 617 -13.12 19.02 14.59
CA VAL A 617 -14.10 19.65 15.51
C VAL A 617 -14.74 18.60 16.41
N LYS A 618 -15.11 19.04 17.60
CA LYS A 618 -15.91 18.27 18.53
C LYS A 618 -17.23 18.94 18.74
N VAL A 619 -18.33 18.22 18.48
CA VAL A 619 -19.71 18.70 18.62
C VAL A 619 -20.37 17.94 19.75
N GLN A 620 -20.87 18.65 20.73
CA GLN A 620 -21.64 18.08 21.83
C GLN A 620 -23.09 18.60 21.76
N ILE A 621 -24.04 17.68 21.70
CA ILE A 621 -25.45 17.99 21.77
C ILE A 621 -25.81 18.08 23.26
N VAL A 622 -26.16 19.30 23.72
CA VAL A 622 -26.23 19.56 25.16
C VAL A 622 -27.67 19.78 25.64
N ASP A 623 -28.56 20.37 24.82
CA ASP A 623 -29.92 20.70 25.21
C ASP A 623 -30.83 20.79 23.99
N GLY A 624 -32.14 20.99 24.24
CA GLY A 624 -33.15 21.22 23.22
C GLY A 624 -34.54 21.24 23.82
N THR A 625 -35.55 21.44 22.97
CA THR A 625 -36.94 21.34 23.36
C THR A 625 -37.75 20.66 22.26
N PHE A 626 -38.82 20.01 22.65
CA PHE A 626 -39.75 19.36 21.72
C PHE A 626 -41.18 19.81 21.95
N HIS A 627 -42.02 19.57 20.96
CA HIS A 627 -43.47 19.79 21.05
C HIS A 627 -44.18 18.47 20.81
N GLU A 628 -45.08 18.08 21.73
CA GLU A 628 -45.71 16.76 21.73
C GLU A 628 -46.41 16.37 20.41
N VAL A 629 -46.93 17.36 19.67
CA VAL A 629 -47.71 17.14 18.44
C VAL A 629 -46.93 17.44 17.16
N ASP A 630 -46.08 18.48 17.18
CA ASP A 630 -45.47 19.04 15.98
C ASP A 630 -43.99 18.59 15.80
N SER A 631 -43.41 17.90 16.75
CA SER A 631 -42.05 17.38 16.62
C SER A 631 -41.99 16.17 15.68
N ASN A 632 -40.97 16.14 14.83
CA ASN A 632 -40.66 15.05 13.92
C ASN A 632 -39.15 15.01 13.60
N GLU A 633 -38.70 13.91 13.04
CA GLU A 633 -37.27 13.67 12.68
C GLU A 633 -36.72 14.76 11.74
N LEU A 634 -37.48 15.16 10.70
CA LEU A 634 -37.03 16.19 9.75
C LEU A 634 -36.81 17.54 10.44
N ALA A 635 -37.69 17.91 11.36
CA ALA A 635 -37.56 19.18 12.10
C ALA A 635 -36.32 19.17 13.00
N PHE A 636 -36.02 18.05 13.67
CA PHE A 636 -34.81 17.93 14.49
C PHE A 636 -33.54 17.83 13.63
N LYS A 637 -33.57 17.20 12.47
CA LYS A 637 -32.48 17.23 11.51
C LYS A 637 -32.18 18.68 11.09
N MET A 638 -33.17 19.43 10.71
CA MET A 638 -33.02 20.87 10.38
C MET A 638 -32.53 21.69 11.56
N ALA A 639 -32.99 21.41 12.77
CA ALA A 639 -32.53 22.08 13.98
C ALA A 639 -31.04 21.81 14.23
N GLY A 640 -30.57 20.57 14.02
CA GLY A 640 -29.17 20.23 14.08
C GLY A 640 -28.31 21.00 13.08
N ILE A 641 -28.77 21.11 11.82
CA ILE A 641 -28.11 21.92 10.79
C ILE A 641 -28.00 23.40 11.21
N PHE A 642 -29.07 23.97 11.72
CA PHE A 642 -29.08 25.37 12.12
C PHE A 642 -28.25 25.63 13.36
N ALA A 643 -28.25 24.71 14.33
CA ALA A 643 -27.44 24.83 15.53
C ALA A 643 -25.95 24.83 15.18
N LEU A 644 -25.51 23.91 14.29
CA LEU A 644 -24.13 23.91 13.84
C LEU A 644 -23.75 25.18 13.09
N LYS A 645 -24.62 25.67 12.20
CA LYS A 645 -24.38 26.90 11.44
C LYS A 645 -24.28 28.14 12.37
N ASP A 646 -25.06 28.19 13.43
CA ASP A 646 -24.99 29.25 14.43
C ASP A 646 -23.72 29.19 15.27
N ALA A 647 -23.39 27.99 15.80
CA ALA A 647 -22.15 27.78 16.56
C ALA A 647 -20.90 28.11 15.72
N PHE A 648 -20.89 27.66 14.48
CA PHE A 648 -19.75 27.82 13.59
C PHE A 648 -19.44 29.30 13.30
N LYS A 649 -20.43 30.12 13.10
CA LYS A 649 -20.28 31.57 12.93
C LYS A 649 -19.62 32.25 14.12
N LYS A 650 -19.93 31.78 15.35
CA LYS A 650 -19.40 32.31 16.60
C LYS A 650 -18.03 31.76 16.96
N ALA A 651 -17.66 30.60 16.44
CA ALA A 651 -16.46 29.84 16.80
C ALA A 651 -15.18 30.32 16.09
N ALA A 652 -15.17 31.47 15.44
CA ALA A 652 -14.07 32.01 14.64
C ALA A 652 -13.59 30.97 13.59
N PRO A 653 -14.38 30.72 12.54
CA PRO A 653 -14.08 29.77 11.51
C PRO A 653 -12.85 30.18 10.69
N ILE A 654 -12.04 29.18 10.30
CA ILE A 654 -10.92 29.33 9.39
C ILE A 654 -11.04 28.34 8.25
N LEU A 655 -10.48 28.71 7.11
CA LEU A 655 -10.32 27.84 5.95
C LEU A 655 -8.93 27.24 5.97
N LEU A 656 -8.84 25.95 5.66
CA LEU A 656 -7.60 25.20 5.59
C LEU A 656 -7.33 24.78 4.14
N GLU A 657 -6.07 24.93 3.72
CA GLU A 657 -5.57 24.43 2.43
C GLU A 657 -4.67 23.20 2.63
N PRO A 658 -4.68 22.22 1.71
CA PRO A 658 -3.77 21.10 1.77
C PRO A 658 -2.35 21.56 1.45
N VAL A 659 -1.41 21.17 2.33
CA VAL A 659 0.03 21.43 2.18
C VAL A 659 0.71 20.12 1.85
N MET A 660 1.55 20.15 0.82
CA MET A 660 2.33 19.01 0.34
C MET A 660 3.75 19.06 0.88
N LYS A 661 4.28 17.93 1.29
CA LYS A 661 5.71 17.73 1.44
C LYS A 661 6.31 17.50 0.06
N VAL A 662 7.16 18.40 -0.36
CA VAL A 662 7.78 18.40 -1.70
C VAL A 662 9.26 18.14 -1.53
N GLU A 663 9.77 17.17 -2.27
CA GLU A 663 11.20 16.92 -2.42
C GLU A 663 11.58 17.19 -3.87
N VAL A 664 12.60 18.00 -4.07
CA VAL A 664 13.15 18.31 -5.40
C VAL A 664 14.59 17.87 -5.46
N THR A 665 14.89 16.95 -6.37
CA THR A 665 16.27 16.50 -6.66
C THR A 665 16.77 17.20 -7.91
N THR A 666 17.89 17.90 -7.81
CA THR A 666 18.44 18.69 -8.89
C THR A 666 19.96 18.70 -8.89
N PRO A 667 20.62 18.81 -10.07
CA PRO A 667 22.03 19.20 -10.12
C PRO A 667 22.26 20.55 -9.43
N ASP A 668 23.41 20.71 -8.78
CA ASP A 668 23.73 21.90 -7.98
C ASP A 668 23.59 23.21 -8.78
N GLU A 669 23.81 23.16 -10.08
CA GLU A 669 23.74 24.35 -10.99
C GLU A 669 22.33 24.97 -11.06
N TYR A 670 21.24 24.20 -10.77
CA TYR A 670 19.84 24.68 -10.80
C TYR A 670 19.25 24.95 -9.43
N GLN A 671 20.01 24.71 -8.35
CA GLN A 671 19.53 24.85 -6.97
C GLN A 671 18.92 26.24 -6.71
N GLY A 672 19.60 27.32 -7.14
CA GLY A 672 19.17 28.69 -6.89
C GLY A 672 17.83 29.02 -7.56
N ASP A 673 17.66 28.64 -8.81
CA ASP A 673 16.44 28.89 -9.59
C ASP A 673 15.24 28.14 -8.99
N LEU A 674 15.45 26.88 -8.57
CA LEU A 674 14.41 26.06 -8.01
C LEU A 674 14.04 26.50 -6.58
N LEU A 675 15.00 26.94 -5.77
CA LEU A 675 14.72 27.57 -4.47
C LEU A 675 13.88 28.85 -4.65
N GLY A 676 14.23 29.68 -5.63
CA GLY A 676 13.47 30.87 -5.97
C GLY A 676 12.03 30.55 -6.41
N ASP A 677 11.82 29.50 -7.19
CA ASP A 677 10.51 29.09 -7.64
C ASP A 677 9.65 28.50 -6.48
N ILE A 678 10.24 27.66 -5.61
CA ILE A 678 9.55 27.14 -4.42
C ILE A 678 9.09 28.28 -3.50
N ASN A 679 9.96 29.28 -3.25
CA ASN A 679 9.60 30.44 -2.44
C ASN A 679 8.48 31.27 -3.07
N ARG A 680 8.50 31.45 -4.40
CA ARG A 680 7.42 32.13 -5.15
C ARG A 680 6.08 31.42 -5.00
N ARG A 681 6.11 30.10 -4.85
CA ARG A 681 4.96 29.22 -4.63
C ARG A 681 4.56 29.11 -3.16
N ARG A 682 4.90 30.08 -2.33
CA ARG A 682 4.62 30.09 -0.89
C ARG A 682 5.20 28.86 -0.14
N GLY A 683 6.23 28.23 -0.72
CA GLY A 683 6.86 27.07 -0.14
C GLY A 683 7.78 27.46 1.03
N ILE A 684 7.75 26.66 2.08
CA ILE A 684 8.63 26.77 3.25
C ILE A 684 9.71 25.72 3.10
N ILE A 685 10.96 26.13 2.90
CA ILE A 685 12.09 25.21 2.82
C ILE A 685 12.36 24.61 4.18
N THR A 686 12.34 23.29 4.29
CA THR A 686 12.56 22.54 5.53
C THR A 686 13.94 21.92 5.61
N GLY A 687 14.63 21.74 4.48
CA GLY A 687 15.97 21.20 4.42
C GLY A 687 16.60 21.31 3.04
N ILE A 688 17.92 21.36 3.01
CA ILE A 688 18.73 21.29 1.81
C ILE A 688 19.85 20.29 2.08
N GLU A 689 19.91 19.23 1.28
CA GLU A 689 20.94 18.20 1.38
C GLU A 689 21.75 18.17 0.10
N ALA A 690 23.07 18.38 0.22
CA ALA A 690 23.98 18.24 -0.91
C ALA A 690 24.56 16.82 -0.95
N LYS A 691 24.42 16.13 -2.09
CA LYS A 691 24.98 14.79 -2.32
C LYS A 691 25.70 14.76 -3.66
N GLN A 692 27.02 14.72 -3.65
CA GLN A 692 27.90 14.44 -4.81
C GLN A 692 27.42 15.04 -6.17
N GLY A 693 27.29 16.37 -6.25
CA GLY A 693 26.88 17.05 -7.50
C GLY A 693 25.36 17.11 -7.73
N GLN A 694 24.58 16.68 -6.75
CA GLN A 694 23.13 16.84 -6.70
C GLN A 694 22.70 17.47 -5.38
N THR A 695 21.71 18.33 -5.44
CA THR A 695 21.05 18.93 -4.29
C THR A 695 19.64 18.40 -4.15
N ILE A 696 19.26 18.03 -2.94
CA ILE A 696 17.89 17.67 -2.58
C ILE A 696 17.30 18.82 -1.77
N LEU A 697 16.22 19.40 -2.26
CA LEU A 697 15.47 20.46 -1.59
C LEU A 697 14.20 19.88 -0.99
N ASN A 698 14.05 19.99 0.32
CA ASN A 698 12.84 19.60 1.01
C ASN A 698 12.03 20.86 1.36
N ALA A 699 10.74 20.86 1.03
CA ALA A 699 9.87 21.99 1.25
C ALA A 699 8.43 21.56 1.58
N HIS A 700 7.72 22.44 2.28
CA HIS A 700 6.27 22.36 2.45
C HIS A 700 5.62 23.41 1.55
N VAL A 701 4.79 22.98 0.60
CA VAL A 701 4.20 23.87 -0.41
C VAL A 701 2.70 23.64 -0.47
N PRO A 702 1.86 24.70 -0.46
CA PRO A 702 0.42 24.55 -0.67
C PRO A 702 0.12 23.89 -2.01
N LEU A 703 -0.80 22.94 -2.04
CA LEU A 703 -1.20 22.21 -3.26
C LEU A 703 -1.63 23.18 -4.38
N ALA A 704 -2.28 24.30 -4.02
CA ALA A 704 -2.69 25.34 -4.95
C ALA A 704 -1.55 25.85 -5.85
N GLU A 705 -0.37 25.92 -5.29
CA GLU A 705 0.81 26.47 -5.95
C GLU A 705 1.60 25.40 -6.75
N MET A 706 1.23 24.12 -6.56
CA MET A 706 1.93 23.00 -7.22
C MET A 706 1.38 22.69 -8.61
N PHE A 707 0.22 23.24 -8.98
CA PHE A 707 -0.32 23.04 -10.32
C PHE A 707 0.62 23.60 -11.40
N GLY A 708 0.90 22.77 -12.41
CA GLY A 708 1.86 23.12 -13.48
C GLY A 708 3.33 23.09 -13.04
N TYR A 709 3.63 22.65 -11.82
CA TYR A 709 5.01 22.59 -11.32
C TYR A 709 5.90 21.63 -12.14
N ALA A 710 5.34 20.51 -12.62
CA ALA A 710 6.06 19.58 -13.51
C ALA A 710 6.63 20.28 -14.76
N THR A 711 5.88 21.20 -15.35
CA THR A 711 6.33 21.99 -16.49
C THR A 711 7.35 23.05 -16.08
N ALA A 712 7.12 23.71 -14.94
CA ALA A 712 8.04 24.72 -14.42
C ALA A 712 9.42 24.16 -14.08
N ILE A 713 9.47 23.03 -13.34
CA ILE A 713 10.73 22.39 -12.96
C ILE A 713 11.52 21.89 -14.17
N ARG A 714 10.85 21.34 -15.19
CA ARG A 714 11.48 20.92 -16.45
C ARG A 714 12.10 22.10 -17.18
N SER A 715 11.39 23.22 -17.24
CA SER A 715 11.89 24.46 -17.89
C SER A 715 13.10 25.03 -17.15
N LEU A 716 13.02 25.14 -15.80
CA LEU A 716 14.09 25.72 -14.97
C LEU A 716 15.35 24.86 -14.92
N SER A 717 15.21 23.54 -14.97
CA SER A 717 16.33 22.59 -14.86
C SER A 717 16.76 21.99 -16.20
N LYS A 718 16.20 22.43 -17.31
CA LYS A 718 16.41 21.84 -18.66
C LYS A 718 16.11 20.34 -18.67
N GLY A 719 15.09 19.92 -17.91
CA GLY A 719 14.67 18.52 -17.77
C GLY A 719 15.55 17.65 -16.87
N ARG A 720 16.51 18.23 -16.13
CA ARG A 720 17.44 17.46 -15.28
C ARG A 720 17.01 17.33 -13.82
N ALA A 721 16.05 18.11 -13.36
CA ALA A 721 15.49 18.01 -12.03
C ALA A 721 14.24 17.16 -12.04
N SER A 722 14.03 16.45 -10.95
CA SER A 722 12.81 15.71 -10.66
C SER A 722 12.22 16.17 -9.33
N TYR A 723 10.92 15.97 -9.15
CA TYR A 723 10.28 16.23 -7.87
C TYR A 723 9.34 15.11 -7.51
N SER A 724 9.11 14.99 -6.23
CA SER A 724 8.01 14.20 -5.66
C SER A 724 7.26 15.06 -4.67
N MET A 725 5.96 14.79 -4.51
CA MET A 725 5.15 15.45 -3.49
C MET A 725 4.21 14.44 -2.86
N GLU A 726 3.99 14.61 -1.56
CA GLU A 726 3.06 13.81 -0.79
C GLU A 726 2.19 14.69 0.10
N PRO A 727 0.91 14.34 0.35
CA PRO A 727 0.08 15.07 1.28
C PRO A 727 0.72 15.06 2.67
N LEU A 728 0.88 16.23 3.27
CA LEU A 728 1.47 16.36 4.60
C LEU A 728 0.39 16.68 5.64
N THR A 729 -0.32 17.78 5.44
CA THR A 729 -1.27 18.32 6.42
C THR A 729 -2.19 19.36 5.78
N PHE A 730 -3.14 19.84 6.55
CA PHE A 730 -3.92 21.04 6.23
C PHE A 730 -3.42 22.20 7.07
N GLU A 731 -3.26 23.39 6.47
CA GLU A 731 -2.85 24.61 7.15
C GLU A 731 -3.77 25.78 6.82
N GLN A 732 -3.79 26.77 7.71
CA GLN A 732 -4.67 27.93 7.54
C GLN A 732 -4.32 28.73 6.26
N VAL A 733 -5.33 28.99 5.46
CA VAL A 733 -5.20 29.82 4.25
C VAL A 733 -4.86 31.27 4.65
N PRO A 734 -3.82 31.89 4.02
CA PRO A 734 -3.53 33.32 4.25
C PRO A 734 -4.71 34.21 3.87
N GLN A 735 -4.87 35.33 4.57
CA GLN A 735 -6.02 36.24 4.39
C GLN A 735 -6.15 36.76 2.94
N SER A 736 -5.07 36.96 2.23
CA SER A 736 -5.06 37.38 0.82
C SER A 736 -5.71 36.38 -0.11
N VAL A 737 -5.43 35.09 0.12
CA VAL A 737 -5.98 33.97 -0.67
C VAL A 737 -7.41 33.68 -0.25
N LEU A 738 -7.72 33.75 1.06
CA LEU A 738 -9.05 33.55 1.62
C LEU A 738 -10.06 34.48 0.97
N ASN A 739 -9.76 35.76 0.84
CA ASN A 739 -10.67 36.73 0.23
C ASN A 739 -11.02 36.36 -1.22
N THR A 740 -10.02 35.89 -1.97
CA THR A 740 -10.23 35.43 -3.36
C THR A 740 -11.13 34.20 -3.42
N ILE A 741 -10.95 33.25 -2.51
CA ILE A 741 -11.77 32.03 -2.43
C ILE A 741 -13.21 32.39 -2.06
N LEU A 742 -13.40 33.24 -1.07
CA LEU A 742 -14.73 33.69 -0.62
C LEU A 742 -15.48 34.47 -1.72
N ASP A 743 -14.77 35.32 -2.45
CA ASP A 743 -15.34 36.06 -3.60
C ASP A 743 -15.75 35.12 -4.74
N GLN A 744 -15.00 34.05 -4.97
CA GLN A 744 -15.38 33.02 -5.93
C GLN A 744 -16.56 32.19 -5.46
N ALA A 745 -16.60 31.84 -4.18
CA ALA A 745 -17.72 31.13 -3.57
C ALA A 745 -19.02 31.96 -3.60
N ALA A 746 -18.93 33.28 -3.36
CA ALA A 746 -20.06 34.20 -3.41
C ALA A 746 -20.62 34.46 -4.83
N LYS A 747 -19.79 34.28 -5.86
CA LYS A 747 -20.20 34.43 -7.28
C LYS A 747 -20.87 33.17 -7.85
N LYS A 748 -20.80 32.05 -7.17
CA LYS A 748 -21.56 30.84 -7.53
C LYS A 748 -23.06 31.15 -7.26
N PRO A 749 -23.96 30.98 -8.24
CA PRO A 749 -25.38 31.21 -8.01
C PRO A 749 -25.84 30.24 -6.92
N ALA A 750 -26.49 30.83 -5.89
CA ALA A 750 -27.13 30.04 -4.84
C ALA A 750 -28.10 29.05 -5.51
N ALA A 751 -27.90 27.77 -5.25
CA ALA A 751 -28.84 26.75 -5.69
C ALA A 751 -30.23 27.14 -5.18
N ARG A 752 -31.16 27.28 -6.09
CA ARG A 752 -32.57 27.54 -5.74
C ARG A 752 -33.06 26.34 -4.93
N THR A 753 -33.29 26.59 -3.63
CA THR A 753 -34.01 25.69 -2.71
C THR A 753 -35.38 25.29 -3.24
#